data_03071dfb1b15786639417f779f55841d
#
_entry.id   03071dfb1b15786639417f779f55841d
#
_cell.length_a   1.000
_cell.length_b   1.000
_cell.length_c   1.000
_cell.angle_alpha   90.00
_cell.angle_beta   90.00
_cell.angle_gamma   90.00
#
_symmetry.space_group_name_H-M   'P 1'
#
loop_
_entity.id
_entity.type
_entity.pdbx_description
1 polymer ?
#
loop_
_entity_poly.entity_id
_entity_poly.type
_entity_poly.pdbx_seq_one_letter_code
_entity_poly.pdbx_strand_id
1 'polypeptide(L)'
;MAPQKVIVSIVMFLIISFAIQAQPKKESKEQAKHRGSYEDKTLSPTINPNLLPYNRWIDPAGSQIYFGAPNLENHALDVALSPDEKWLAIEGRYEVVIMSPLTKKIVATLRMNDFIKNQNVMNTFSGICWLQEGDGYQLFWGAVGNSGNSFVLEALWDGKSLSGTGSFPFTAVKPAKSAIPNEVLVQKEGEKYYLYVVLNGNNSVVKLDLTTKETIWTTPVGVAPFGIAKANGKIYVTNWAGSVPDKNDLNVAGVPWGSAKVDPRTGATREGTVSVLEPKTGKVLNEITVGLHPNDIIASADGKFVFVSNANSDCVSTISTLTDEVSETISVRLSAENNSFWGDSPNGLGLSKDGHILYVANGMDNALSVIELGKKSGANSSENISEIEGFIPTGAYPGAVVVSRTNELFVANIEGEGAKIPSQAEGSSNISYNSHKQMASVSIIQVPDEKQLKAYTKTVERSNQLFRLALLEKMPRKSAKPVCVPERIGEPSVFKHVVYIIKENRTYDQILGDMKKGDGDSTLTIFGRQITPNTHALSDQFLLLDNFYASGKCSAEGHQWTDASIVTDYIEKDVRAWIRSYPHVQEDALVYAPTGFIWDNALKHGKNVRIYGEASTPEYDKKHTWTSIYQGFLKNEKFEFINHTTIKPVEAILSPTYPSYDDHRIPDALRAQAFIQELKNYEQMDGDQLPELMVMALPNDHTGGTRPGLPTPRAMVADNDLALGQIIEALSKSRFWQNTVVFITEDDSQSGWDHVSAYRTVGMVISPYSRTGEVMRTNYNQPSMVRTIEQILGLPPMNIMDATAKPMFDCFGLQADLTPYQTIKNLIPLDEMNPPLSALKGTALHFAEKSMEPQFDGIDSGDDDLFNRILWYAMKGKVRYPKHLSGKDEDE
;
A
#
# COMPACT_ATOMS: atom_id res chain seq x y z
N MET A 1 67.21 49.53 49.23
CA MET A 1 67.05 48.08 49.17
C MET A 1 65.83 47.80 48.27
N ALA A 2 66.07 47.30 47.10
CA ALA A 2 65.04 47.08 46.08
C ALA A 2 64.40 45.68 46.22
N PRO A 3 63.10 45.50 45.97
CA PRO A 3 62.51 44.18 45.88
C PRO A 3 62.53 43.63 44.42
N GLN A 4 62.90 42.39 44.34
CA GLN A 4 62.91 41.59 43.12
C GLN A 4 61.50 41.41 42.55
N LYS A 5 61.34 41.64 41.24
CA LYS A 5 60.20 41.28 40.46
C LYS A 5 60.22 39.80 40.05
N VAL A 6 59.29 39.03 40.48
CA VAL A 6 59.01 37.66 39.96
C VAL A 6 58.22 37.82 38.70
N ILE A 7 58.77 37.38 37.54
CA ILE A 7 58.00 37.27 36.27
C ILE A 7 57.37 35.86 36.22
N VAL A 8 56.08 35.80 36.26
CA VAL A 8 55.29 34.56 35.98
C VAL A 8 54.95 34.55 34.49
N SER A 9 55.60 33.66 33.73
CA SER A 9 55.27 33.41 32.33
C SER A 9 54.06 32.51 32.29
N ILE A 10 52.92 33.07 31.88
CA ILE A 10 51.73 32.32 31.50
C ILE A 10 51.93 31.83 30.06
N VAL A 11 52.18 30.53 29.90
CA VAL A 11 52.14 29.84 28.59
C VAL A 11 50.68 29.55 28.27
N MET A 12 50.09 30.34 27.38
CA MET A 12 48.76 30.15 26.87
C MET A 12 48.79 29.08 25.78
N PHE A 13 48.38 27.82 26.11
CA PHE A 13 48.18 26.80 25.10
C PHE A 13 46.91 27.15 24.30
N LEU A 14 47.06 27.70 23.11
CA LEU A 14 46.02 27.77 22.09
C LEU A 14 45.79 26.36 21.57
N ILE A 15 44.76 25.70 22.05
CA ILE A 15 44.19 24.50 21.41
C ILE A 15 43.39 25.00 20.19
N ILE A 16 44.04 24.99 19.04
CA ILE A 16 43.35 25.15 17.77
C ILE A 16 42.65 23.81 17.51
N SER A 17 41.40 23.76 17.85
CA SER A 17 40.51 22.69 17.38
C SER A 17 40.35 22.85 15.87
N PHE A 18 41.12 22.12 15.10
CA PHE A 18 40.81 21.87 13.70
C PHE A 18 39.53 21.02 13.67
N ALA A 19 38.40 21.69 13.54
CA ALA A 19 37.22 21.06 12.99
C ALA A 19 37.55 20.67 11.54
N ILE A 20 38.00 19.45 11.34
CA ILE A 20 38.02 18.86 9.99
C ILE A 20 36.55 18.74 9.58
N GLN A 21 36.01 19.76 8.96
CA GLN A 21 34.88 19.61 8.09
C GLN A 21 35.34 18.67 6.98
N ALA A 22 34.85 17.42 7.03
CA ALA A 22 35.04 16.49 5.94
C ALA A 22 34.43 17.15 4.69
N GLN A 23 35.30 17.67 3.82
CA GLN A 23 34.82 18.10 2.50
C GLN A 23 34.16 16.87 1.85
N PRO A 24 32.96 17.00 1.27
CA PRO A 24 32.36 15.91 0.56
C PRO A 24 33.34 15.41 -0.47
N LYS A 25 33.71 14.12 -0.38
CA LYS A 25 34.60 13.47 -1.35
C LYS A 25 33.99 13.72 -2.73
N LYS A 26 34.75 14.37 -3.61
CA LYS A 26 34.29 14.64 -4.99
C LYS A 26 33.81 13.33 -5.61
N GLU A 27 32.57 13.30 -5.98
CA GLU A 27 31.94 12.20 -6.73
C GLU A 27 32.82 11.86 -7.94
N SER A 28 33.06 10.58 -8.19
CA SER A 28 33.83 10.18 -9.38
C SER A 28 33.03 10.57 -10.64
N LYS A 29 33.74 10.91 -11.72
CA LYS A 29 33.09 11.25 -13.00
C LYS A 29 32.19 10.11 -13.52
N GLU A 30 32.48 8.88 -13.13
CA GLU A 30 31.69 7.72 -13.46
C GLU A 30 30.41 7.66 -12.62
N GLN A 31 30.47 7.90 -11.31
CA GLN A 31 29.30 7.98 -10.43
C GLN A 31 28.37 9.14 -10.81
N ALA A 32 28.95 10.31 -11.11
CA ALA A 32 28.17 11.45 -11.61
C ALA A 32 27.50 11.16 -12.95
N LYS A 33 28.11 10.33 -13.81
CA LYS A 33 27.56 9.90 -15.08
C LYS A 33 26.42 8.89 -14.90
N HIS A 34 26.55 7.96 -13.96
CA HIS A 34 25.50 7.00 -13.61
C HIS A 34 24.28 7.70 -13.03
N ARG A 35 24.49 8.61 -12.07
CA ARG A 35 23.45 9.41 -11.46
C ARG A 35 22.64 10.21 -12.51
N GLY A 36 23.34 10.85 -13.45
CA GLY A 36 22.73 11.70 -14.48
C GLY A 36 21.84 10.95 -15.49
N SER A 37 21.89 9.61 -15.57
CA SER A 37 21.00 8.82 -16.43
C SER A 37 19.68 8.45 -15.75
N TYR A 38 19.59 8.56 -14.42
CA TYR A 38 18.39 8.26 -13.64
C TYR A 38 17.72 9.51 -13.07
N GLU A 39 18.29 10.70 -13.25
CA GLU A 39 17.73 11.95 -12.75
C GLU A 39 17.04 12.73 -13.87
N ASP A 40 15.84 13.20 -13.61
CA ASP A 40 15.27 14.28 -14.39
C ASP A 40 15.96 15.59 -13.97
N LYS A 41 16.70 16.19 -14.89
CA LYS A 41 17.42 17.43 -14.67
C LYS A 41 16.52 18.64 -14.42
N THR A 42 15.23 18.50 -14.68
CA THR A 42 14.23 19.54 -14.45
C THR A 42 13.68 19.54 -13.02
N LEU A 43 14.01 18.48 -12.24
CA LEU A 43 13.50 18.29 -10.90
C LEU A 43 14.52 18.73 -9.84
N SER A 44 14.09 19.61 -8.95
CA SER A 44 14.90 19.99 -7.79
C SER A 44 15.11 18.79 -6.87
N PRO A 45 16.32 18.56 -6.31
CA PRO A 45 16.54 17.53 -5.31
C PRO A 45 15.88 17.82 -3.96
N THR A 46 15.25 18.98 -3.79
CA THR A 46 14.47 19.32 -2.60
C THR A 46 13.15 18.57 -2.58
N ILE A 47 12.63 18.32 -1.38
CA ILE A 47 11.35 17.67 -1.13
C ILE A 47 10.30 18.27 -2.06
N ASN A 48 9.81 17.47 -3.00
CA ASN A 48 8.71 17.91 -3.87
C ASN A 48 7.41 17.58 -3.16
N PRO A 49 6.58 18.59 -2.82
CA PRO A 49 5.32 18.37 -2.12
C PRO A 49 4.32 17.53 -2.91
N ASN A 50 4.53 17.37 -4.22
CA ASN A 50 3.67 16.57 -5.08
C ASN A 50 4.16 15.13 -5.29
N LEU A 51 5.30 14.75 -4.71
CA LEU A 51 5.82 13.38 -4.78
C LEU A 51 5.04 12.47 -3.83
N LEU A 52 4.55 11.37 -4.37
CA LEU A 52 3.96 10.26 -3.63
C LEU A 52 5.06 9.30 -3.12
N PRO A 53 4.79 8.50 -2.10
CA PRO A 53 5.82 7.65 -1.48
C PRO A 53 6.28 6.47 -2.36
N TYR A 54 5.71 6.29 -3.55
CA TYR A 54 6.02 5.21 -4.50
C TYR A 54 6.53 5.70 -5.87
N ASN A 55 7.32 6.79 -5.89
CA ASN A 55 7.94 7.36 -7.10
C ASN A 55 6.98 7.93 -8.15
N ARG A 56 5.78 8.33 -7.77
CA ARG A 56 4.82 9.02 -8.64
C ARG A 56 4.65 10.46 -8.21
N TRP A 57 4.31 11.31 -9.14
CA TRP A 57 4.07 12.73 -8.90
C TRP A 57 2.63 13.05 -9.24
N ILE A 58 2.06 14.00 -8.53
CA ILE A 58 0.74 14.53 -8.83
C ILE A 58 0.90 15.89 -9.47
N ASP A 59 0.35 16.04 -10.67
CA ASP A 59 0.24 17.30 -11.40
C ASP A 59 -1.12 17.31 -12.12
N PRO A 60 -2.26 17.34 -11.35
CA PRO A 60 -3.58 17.09 -11.87
C PRO A 60 -4.06 18.20 -12.79
N ALA A 61 -4.76 17.83 -13.86
CA ALA A 61 -5.43 18.75 -14.76
C ALA A 61 -6.67 19.38 -14.12
N GLY A 62 -7.05 20.55 -14.60
CA GLY A 62 -8.26 21.24 -14.20
C GLY A 62 -8.23 21.79 -12.78
N SER A 63 -9.32 21.69 -12.05
CA SER A 63 -9.44 22.14 -10.66
C SER A 63 -9.74 20.97 -9.72
N GLN A 64 -9.15 21.02 -8.51
CA GLN A 64 -9.33 20.02 -7.47
C GLN A 64 -10.31 20.56 -6.42
N ILE A 65 -11.30 19.76 -6.05
CA ILE A 65 -12.24 20.05 -4.96
C ILE A 65 -11.95 19.06 -3.83
N TYR A 66 -11.61 19.56 -2.65
CA TYR A 66 -11.31 18.77 -1.47
C TYR A 66 -12.49 18.74 -0.52
N PHE A 67 -12.69 17.60 0.14
CA PHE A 67 -13.73 17.42 1.15
C PHE A 67 -13.32 16.40 2.20
N GLY A 68 -14.11 16.30 3.26
CA GLY A 68 -13.86 15.44 4.42
C GLY A 68 -13.35 16.21 5.63
N ALA A 69 -13.30 15.55 6.78
CA ALA A 69 -12.74 16.11 7.99
C ALA A 69 -11.20 16.01 7.96
N PRO A 70 -10.44 17.10 8.21
CA PRO A 70 -8.99 17.11 8.04
C PRO A 70 -8.20 16.23 9.03
N ASN A 71 -8.85 15.72 10.06
CA ASN A 71 -8.29 14.80 11.04
C ASN A 71 -8.59 13.32 10.73
N LEU A 72 -9.25 13.04 9.61
CA LEU A 72 -9.60 11.69 9.17
C LEU A 72 -8.87 11.33 7.86
N GLU A 73 -8.76 10.05 7.61
CA GLU A 73 -8.34 9.49 6.33
C GLU A 73 -9.53 9.43 5.38
N ASN A 74 -9.70 10.50 4.60
CA ASN A 74 -10.83 10.65 3.70
C ASN A 74 -10.48 10.15 2.30
N HIS A 75 -11.43 9.47 1.66
CA HIS A 75 -11.33 8.93 0.30
C HIS A 75 -12.55 9.33 -0.51
N ALA A 76 -12.37 9.64 -1.79
CA ALA A 76 -13.45 9.78 -2.75
C ALA A 76 -13.60 8.44 -3.50
N LEU A 77 -14.67 7.72 -3.22
CA LEU A 77 -14.87 6.35 -3.69
C LEU A 77 -15.57 6.30 -5.05
N ASP A 78 -16.66 7.09 -5.22
CA ASP A 78 -17.45 7.09 -6.44
C ASP A 78 -18.11 8.45 -6.69
N VAL A 79 -18.57 8.66 -7.95
CA VAL A 79 -19.26 9.87 -8.39
C VAL A 79 -20.41 9.54 -9.34
N ALA A 80 -21.56 10.22 -9.15
CA ALA A 80 -22.73 10.11 -10.03
C ALA A 80 -23.34 11.47 -10.33
N LEU A 81 -23.59 11.76 -11.61
CA LEU A 81 -24.40 12.93 -12.02
C LEU A 81 -25.89 12.62 -11.87
N SER A 82 -26.67 13.60 -11.38
CA SER A 82 -28.13 13.48 -11.40
C SER A 82 -28.63 13.38 -12.85
N PRO A 83 -29.82 12.76 -13.12
CA PRO A 83 -30.30 12.57 -14.48
C PRO A 83 -30.46 13.85 -15.31
N ASP A 84 -30.69 15.00 -14.66
CA ASP A 84 -30.73 16.32 -15.28
C ASP A 84 -29.37 17.09 -15.22
N GLU A 85 -28.33 16.44 -14.64
CA GLU A 85 -26.96 16.95 -14.46
C GLU A 85 -26.83 18.26 -13.68
N LYS A 86 -27.84 18.62 -12.88
CA LYS A 86 -27.75 19.78 -11.99
C LYS A 86 -26.87 19.52 -10.76
N TRP A 87 -26.73 18.26 -10.39
CA TRP A 87 -26.07 17.83 -9.17
C TRP A 87 -25.08 16.70 -9.46
N LEU A 88 -23.95 16.72 -8.76
CA LEU A 88 -23.02 15.61 -8.67
C LEU A 88 -23.08 15.08 -7.23
N ALA A 89 -23.39 13.80 -7.06
CA ALA A 89 -23.17 13.09 -5.81
C ALA A 89 -21.75 12.54 -5.81
N ILE A 90 -21.09 12.63 -4.66
CA ILE A 90 -19.74 12.11 -4.43
C ILE A 90 -19.84 11.22 -3.21
N GLU A 91 -19.51 9.95 -3.38
CA GLU A 91 -19.40 8.99 -2.29
C GLU A 91 -18.01 9.12 -1.67
N GLY A 92 -17.96 9.50 -0.40
CA GLY A 92 -16.74 9.50 0.39
C GLY A 92 -16.79 8.39 1.43
N ARG A 93 -15.64 8.03 2.01
CA ARG A 93 -15.53 6.96 3.02
C ARG A 93 -16.49 7.14 4.20
N TYR A 94 -16.64 8.37 4.71
CA TYR A 94 -17.43 8.68 5.90
C TYR A 94 -18.62 9.58 5.63
N GLU A 95 -18.81 10.03 4.40
CA GLU A 95 -19.84 10.99 4.06
C GLU A 95 -20.28 10.87 2.59
N VAL A 96 -21.46 11.40 2.28
CA VAL A 96 -21.90 11.67 0.91
C VAL A 96 -22.01 13.17 0.72
N VAL A 97 -21.45 13.66 -0.38
CA VAL A 97 -21.37 15.09 -0.67
C VAL A 97 -22.15 15.39 -1.93
N ILE A 98 -22.94 16.47 -1.93
CA ILE A 98 -23.57 17.02 -3.14
C ILE A 98 -22.84 18.25 -3.58
N MET A 99 -22.43 18.26 -4.84
CA MET A 99 -21.79 19.40 -5.49
C MET A 99 -22.65 19.91 -6.66
N SER A 100 -22.62 21.22 -6.89
CA SER A 100 -23.17 21.81 -8.10
C SER A 100 -22.09 21.86 -9.20
N PRO A 101 -22.24 21.12 -10.33
CA PRO A 101 -21.32 21.17 -11.45
C PRO A 101 -21.14 22.60 -12.01
N LEU A 102 -22.23 23.36 -12.04
CA LEU A 102 -22.22 24.74 -12.56
C LEU A 102 -21.35 25.70 -11.74
N THR A 103 -21.46 25.64 -10.41
CA THR A 103 -20.69 26.55 -9.51
C THR A 103 -19.40 25.94 -9.00
N LYS A 104 -19.18 24.64 -9.22
CA LYS A 104 -18.05 23.84 -8.72
C LYS A 104 -17.90 23.94 -7.19
N LYS A 105 -19.03 24.00 -6.48
CA LYS A 105 -19.09 24.11 -5.02
C LYS A 105 -19.88 22.99 -4.39
N ILE A 106 -19.38 22.49 -3.27
CA ILE A 106 -20.13 21.62 -2.37
C ILE A 106 -21.29 22.44 -1.80
N VAL A 107 -22.50 21.87 -1.86
CA VAL A 107 -23.75 22.50 -1.41
C VAL A 107 -24.38 21.76 -0.23
N ALA A 108 -24.08 20.47 -0.04
CA ALA A 108 -24.54 19.69 1.09
C ALA A 108 -23.57 18.55 1.39
N THR A 109 -23.55 18.11 2.65
CA THR A 109 -22.81 16.94 3.14
C THR A 109 -23.67 16.18 4.11
N LEU A 110 -23.76 14.85 3.95
CA LEU A 110 -24.39 13.93 4.88
C LEU A 110 -23.31 13.00 5.46
N ARG A 111 -22.98 13.17 6.72
CA ARG A 111 -22.01 12.30 7.41
C ARG A 111 -22.68 11.02 7.88
N MET A 112 -22.00 9.90 7.74
CA MET A 112 -22.56 8.58 8.08
C MET A 112 -22.88 8.47 9.57
N ASN A 113 -22.04 9.00 10.46
CA ASN A 113 -22.27 8.99 11.91
C ASN A 113 -23.46 9.86 12.37
N ASP A 114 -23.84 10.88 11.57
CA ASP A 114 -25.05 11.69 11.84
C ASP A 114 -26.32 10.96 11.41
N PHE A 115 -26.22 10.14 10.36
CA PHE A 115 -27.34 9.37 9.79
C PHE A 115 -27.55 8.05 10.55
N ILE A 116 -26.53 7.22 10.68
CA ILE A 116 -26.59 5.93 11.39
C ILE A 116 -25.78 6.05 12.68
N LYS A 117 -26.44 6.45 13.74
CA LYS A 117 -25.79 6.72 15.05
C LYS A 117 -25.24 5.43 15.68
N ASN A 118 -24.09 5.54 16.33
CA ASN A 118 -23.48 4.51 17.18
C ASN A 118 -23.09 3.20 16.46
N GLN A 119 -22.84 3.23 15.15
CA GLN A 119 -22.43 2.04 14.38
C GLN A 119 -21.12 2.22 13.64
N ASN A 120 -20.48 3.37 13.69
CA ASN A 120 -19.26 3.69 12.93
C ASN A 120 -19.33 3.19 11.48
N VAL A 121 -20.33 3.66 10.76
CA VAL A 121 -20.62 3.22 9.41
C VAL A 121 -19.64 3.84 8.44
N MET A 122 -19.06 3.02 7.56
CA MET A 122 -18.32 3.45 6.37
C MET A 122 -19.09 3.07 5.11
N ASN A 123 -19.01 3.91 4.08
CA ASN A 123 -19.48 3.57 2.75
C ASN A 123 -18.61 2.48 2.12
N THR A 124 -19.14 1.74 1.16
CA THR A 124 -18.44 0.66 0.48
C THR A 124 -17.57 1.18 -0.68
N PHE A 125 -17.09 0.30 -1.54
CA PHE A 125 -16.05 0.64 -2.52
C PHE A 125 -16.49 1.56 -3.65
N SER A 126 -17.78 1.53 -4.01
CA SER A 126 -18.40 2.27 -5.10
C SER A 126 -19.92 2.10 -5.08
N GLY A 127 -20.62 2.76 -6.00
CA GLY A 127 -21.98 2.42 -6.31
C GLY A 127 -23.03 3.42 -5.88
N ILE A 128 -22.73 4.70 -5.86
CA ILE A 128 -23.72 5.73 -5.61
C ILE A 128 -24.59 5.98 -6.85
N CYS A 129 -25.92 5.90 -6.73
CA CYS A 129 -26.81 6.15 -7.84
C CYS A 129 -27.99 7.06 -7.48
N TRP A 130 -28.52 7.73 -8.51
CA TRP A 130 -29.68 8.60 -8.43
C TRP A 130 -30.97 7.96 -8.95
N LEU A 131 -32.07 8.30 -8.29
CA LEU A 131 -33.41 8.19 -8.84
C LEU A 131 -34.03 9.59 -8.84
N GLN A 132 -34.55 10.05 -9.98
CA GLN A 132 -35.28 11.29 -10.10
C GLN A 132 -36.74 11.00 -10.43
N GLU A 133 -37.66 11.48 -9.58
CA GLU A 133 -39.14 11.45 -9.80
C GLU A 133 -39.69 12.89 -9.69
N GLY A 134 -40.13 13.44 -10.82
CA GLY A 134 -40.56 14.84 -10.88
C GLY A 134 -39.39 15.78 -10.51
N ASP A 135 -39.63 16.63 -9.51
CA ASP A 135 -38.60 17.56 -9.00
C ASP A 135 -37.81 16.98 -7.80
N GLY A 136 -38.10 15.75 -7.35
CA GLY A 136 -37.45 15.08 -6.23
C GLY A 136 -36.30 14.19 -6.68
N TYR A 137 -35.25 14.10 -5.84
CA TYR A 137 -34.07 13.23 -6.08
C TYR A 137 -33.86 12.31 -4.89
N GLN A 138 -33.71 11.03 -5.15
CA GLN A 138 -33.27 10.04 -4.18
C GLN A 138 -31.89 9.54 -4.55
N LEU A 139 -31.11 9.17 -3.52
CA LEU A 139 -29.78 8.61 -3.62
C LEU A 139 -29.75 7.25 -2.93
N PHE A 140 -29.02 6.30 -3.51
CA PHE A 140 -28.75 4.99 -2.96
C PHE A 140 -27.27 4.66 -3.04
N TRP A 141 -26.70 4.07 -1.99
CA TRP A 141 -25.29 3.62 -1.94
C TRP A 141 -25.09 2.54 -0.88
N GLY A 142 -23.99 1.78 -1.00
CA GLY A 142 -23.64 0.72 -0.06
C GLY A 142 -22.92 1.24 1.18
N ALA A 143 -23.16 0.58 2.34
CA ALA A 143 -22.46 0.89 3.59
C ALA A 143 -22.38 -0.30 4.53
N VAL A 144 -21.35 -0.33 5.40
CA VAL A 144 -21.12 -1.38 6.41
C VAL A 144 -20.75 -0.74 7.74
N GLY A 145 -21.35 -1.24 8.82
CA GLY A 145 -21.02 -0.84 10.19
C GLY A 145 -20.03 -1.79 10.88
N ASN A 146 -19.43 -1.36 11.98
CA ASN A 146 -18.38 -2.08 12.74
C ASN A 146 -18.73 -3.53 13.10
N SER A 147 -19.99 -3.87 13.30
CA SER A 147 -20.44 -5.23 13.64
C SER A 147 -20.74 -6.11 12.43
N GLY A 148 -20.34 -5.67 11.22
CA GLY A 148 -20.66 -6.37 9.97
C GLY A 148 -22.07 -6.12 9.45
N ASN A 149 -22.87 -5.27 10.11
CA ASN A 149 -24.18 -4.84 9.63
C ASN A 149 -24.03 -4.16 8.28
N SER A 150 -24.72 -4.66 7.28
CA SER A 150 -24.56 -4.23 5.89
C SER A 150 -25.87 -3.62 5.39
N PHE A 151 -25.76 -2.50 4.67
CA PHE A 151 -26.94 -1.73 4.23
C PHE A 151 -26.74 -1.20 2.81
N VAL A 152 -27.84 -1.07 2.04
CA VAL A 152 -27.95 0.04 1.10
C VAL A 152 -28.66 1.17 1.81
N LEU A 153 -28.08 2.35 1.80
CA LEU A 153 -28.63 3.55 2.42
C LEU A 153 -29.43 4.35 1.39
N GLU A 154 -30.42 5.09 1.88
CA GLU A 154 -31.33 5.91 1.08
C GLU A 154 -31.35 7.33 1.63
N ALA A 155 -31.20 8.35 0.76
CA ALA A 155 -31.34 9.75 1.13
C ALA A 155 -32.15 10.54 0.11
N LEU A 156 -32.80 11.61 0.59
CA LEU A 156 -33.53 12.57 -0.22
C LEU A 156 -32.70 13.85 -0.38
N TRP A 157 -32.58 14.33 -1.61
CA TRP A 157 -32.07 15.65 -1.95
C TRP A 157 -33.21 16.55 -2.46
N ASP A 158 -33.52 17.62 -1.74
CA ASP A 158 -34.59 18.56 -2.06
C ASP A 158 -34.14 19.82 -2.82
N GLY A 159 -32.88 19.83 -3.27
CA GLY A 159 -32.23 20.98 -3.89
C GLY A 159 -31.55 21.95 -2.91
N LYS A 160 -31.63 21.70 -1.59
CA LYS A 160 -31.05 22.52 -0.51
C LYS A 160 -30.41 21.70 0.59
N SER A 161 -31.02 20.59 0.97
CA SER A 161 -30.58 19.72 2.05
C SER A 161 -30.58 18.25 1.63
N LEU A 162 -29.54 17.52 2.05
CA LEU A 162 -29.44 16.08 1.89
C LEU A 162 -29.80 15.41 3.23
N SER A 163 -30.83 14.57 3.21
CA SER A 163 -31.37 13.94 4.43
C SER A 163 -31.50 12.43 4.26
N GLY A 164 -30.91 11.65 5.16
CA GLY A 164 -31.11 10.21 5.20
C GLY A 164 -32.57 9.85 5.47
N THR A 165 -33.15 8.97 4.67
CA THR A 165 -34.58 8.60 4.71
C THR A 165 -34.82 7.14 5.08
N GLY A 166 -33.87 6.25 4.84
CA GLY A 166 -34.04 4.84 5.10
C GLY A 166 -32.82 3.99 4.80
N SER A 167 -33.01 2.69 4.99
CA SER A 167 -31.99 1.68 4.64
C SER A 167 -32.62 0.35 4.26
N PHE A 168 -31.87 -0.44 3.49
CA PHE A 168 -32.18 -1.82 3.12
C PHE A 168 -31.10 -2.71 3.75
N PRO A 169 -31.41 -3.48 4.84
CA PRO A 169 -30.40 -4.31 5.50
C PRO A 169 -30.16 -5.62 4.76
N PHE A 170 -28.90 -6.08 4.80
CA PHE A 170 -28.48 -7.36 4.24
C PHE A 170 -27.72 -8.18 5.29
N THR A 171 -28.04 -9.47 5.36
CA THR A 171 -27.36 -10.40 6.27
C THR A 171 -26.20 -11.09 5.56
N ALA A 172 -25.06 -11.16 6.23
CA ALA A 172 -23.90 -11.92 5.74
C ALA A 172 -24.19 -13.41 5.62
N VAL A 173 -23.71 -14.05 4.55
CA VAL A 173 -23.76 -15.49 4.34
C VAL A 173 -22.37 -16.06 4.67
N LYS A 174 -22.29 -17.01 5.62
CA LYS A 174 -21.01 -17.62 6.00
C LYS A 174 -20.30 -18.23 4.78
N PRO A 175 -18.94 -18.10 4.69
CA PRO A 175 -18.01 -17.65 5.74
C PRO A 175 -17.87 -16.13 5.89
N ALA A 176 -18.51 -15.32 5.04
CA ALA A 176 -18.40 -13.86 5.12
C ALA A 176 -18.86 -13.30 6.48
N LYS A 177 -18.17 -12.28 6.95
CA LYS A 177 -18.52 -11.54 8.17
C LYS A 177 -19.52 -10.41 7.87
N SER A 178 -19.54 -9.90 6.64
CA SER A 178 -20.37 -8.80 6.15
C SER A 178 -20.90 -9.13 4.75
N ALA A 179 -22.11 -8.67 4.41
CA ALA A 179 -22.68 -8.87 3.06
C ALA A 179 -22.04 -7.93 2.02
N ILE A 180 -21.52 -6.81 2.44
CA ILE A 180 -20.83 -5.77 1.66
C ILE A 180 -21.65 -5.41 0.40
N PRO A 181 -22.80 -4.70 0.53
CA PRO A 181 -23.46 -4.12 -0.62
C PRO A 181 -22.50 -3.15 -1.31
N ASN A 182 -22.28 -3.34 -2.59
CA ASN A 182 -21.39 -2.51 -3.38
C ASN A 182 -22.18 -1.77 -4.46
N GLU A 183 -21.93 -2.02 -5.72
CA GLU A 183 -22.61 -1.34 -6.81
C GLU A 183 -24.13 -1.53 -6.74
N VAL A 184 -24.87 -0.45 -6.96
CA VAL A 184 -26.33 -0.42 -6.96
C VAL A 184 -26.87 0.16 -8.27
N LEU A 185 -27.97 -0.41 -8.76
CA LEU A 185 -28.59 0.02 -10.00
C LEU A 185 -30.11 0.15 -9.82
N VAL A 186 -30.64 1.36 -9.97
CA VAL A 186 -32.08 1.59 -10.00
C VAL A 186 -32.60 1.49 -11.42
N GLN A 187 -33.65 0.67 -11.61
CA GLN A 187 -34.27 0.46 -12.93
C GLN A 187 -35.80 0.56 -12.86
N LYS A 188 -36.37 1.31 -13.81
CA LYS A 188 -37.83 1.31 -14.05
C LYS A 188 -38.19 0.13 -14.95
N GLU A 189 -39.12 -0.70 -14.49
CA GLU A 189 -39.71 -1.84 -15.24
C GLU A 189 -41.21 -1.73 -15.19
N GLY A 190 -41.83 -1.34 -16.29
CA GLY A 190 -43.25 -0.96 -16.32
C GLY A 190 -43.52 0.30 -15.47
N GLU A 191 -44.41 0.20 -14.51
CA GLU A 191 -44.75 1.31 -13.57
C GLU A 191 -43.96 1.26 -12.26
N LYS A 192 -43.09 0.25 -12.06
CA LYS A 192 -42.38 0.03 -10.81
C LYS A 192 -40.92 0.32 -10.95
N TYR A 193 -40.31 0.73 -9.83
CA TYR A 193 -38.86 0.85 -9.70
C TYR A 193 -38.29 -0.32 -8.92
N TYR A 194 -37.20 -0.86 -9.39
CA TYR A 194 -36.45 -1.95 -8.75
C TYR A 194 -35.04 -1.49 -8.47
N LEU A 195 -34.51 -1.92 -7.33
CA LEU A 195 -33.12 -1.77 -6.94
C LEU A 195 -32.42 -3.11 -7.11
N TYR A 196 -31.37 -3.12 -7.92
CA TYR A 196 -30.43 -4.22 -8.01
C TYR A 196 -29.22 -3.89 -7.15
N VAL A 197 -28.79 -4.84 -6.33
CA VAL A 197 -27.68 -4.67 -5.38
C VAL A 197 -26.69 -5.81 -5.55
N VAL A 198 -25.44 -5.47 -5.78
CA VAL A 198 -24.32 -6.40 -5.76
C VAL A 198 -23.89 -6.60 -4.31
N LEU A 199 -23.93 -7.84 -3.82
CA LEU A 199 -23.44 -8.20 -2.49
C LEU A 199 -22.08 -8.86 -2.61
N ASN A 200 -21.03 -8.05 -2.57
CA ASN A 200 -19.66 -8.46 -2.79
C ASN A 200 -19.20 -9.52 -1.78
N GLY A 201 -19.57 -9.38 -0.50
CA GLY A 201 -19.26 -10.36 0.55
C GLY A 201 -20.06 -11.67 0.44
N ASN A 202 -21.25 -11.64 -0.16
CA ASN A 202 -22.13 -12.80 -0.26
C ASN A 202 -22.03 -13.54 -1.60
N ASN A 203 -21.17 -13.09 -2.54
CA ASN A 203 -21.05 -13.64 -3.89
C ASN A 203 -22.42 -13.72 -4.60
N SER A 204 -23.24 -12.68 -4.51
CA SER A 204 -24.60 -12.70 -5.02
C SER A 204 -25.11 -11.33 -5.47
N VAL A 205 -26.17 -11.34 -6.27
CA VAL A 205 -26.93 -10.15 -6.66
C VAL A 205 -28.36 -10.29 -6.14
N VAL A 206 -28.92 -9.19 -5.67
CA VAL A 206 -30.31 -9.12 -5.16
C VAL A 206 -31.08 -8.12 -6.00
N LYS A 207 -32.36 -8.45 -6.32
CA LYS A 207 -33.34 -7.51 -6.87
C LYS A 207 -34.42 -7.25 -5.82
N LEU A 208 -34.72 -5.96 -5.57
CA LEU A 208 -35.69 -5.47 -4.62
C LEU A 208 -36.73 -4.61 -5.33
N ASP A 209 -38.01 -4.69 -4.92
CA ASP A 209 -39.03 -3.69 -5.25
C ASP A 209 -38.87 -2.49 -4.33
N LEU A 210 -38.59 -1.30 -4.89
CA LEU A 210 -38.32 -0.08 -4.10
C LEU A 210 -39.57 0.39 -3.29
N THR A 211 -40.78 0.07 -3.75
CA THR A 211 -42.03 0.49 -3.08
C THR A 211 -42.36 -0.39 -1.88
N THR A 212 -42.28 -1.72 -2.06
CA THR A 212 -42.61 -2.68 -1.01
C THR A 212 -41.43 -3.05 -0.13
N LYS A 213 -40.21 -2.75 -0.57
CA LYS A 213 -38.93 -3.16 0.03
C LYS A 213 -38.72 -4.68 0.09
N GLU A 214 -39.52 -5.44 -0.67
CA GLU A 214 -39.44 -6.90 -0.71
C GLU A 214 -38.38 -7.37 -1.70
N THR A 215 -37.64 -8.43 -1.33
CA THR A 215 -36.75 -9.13 -2.24
C THR A 215 -37.54 -9.92 -3.27
N ILE A 216 -37.32 -9.65 -4.55
CA ILE A 216 -37.92 -10.38 -5.66
C ILE A 216 -37.14 -11.66 -5.91
N TRP A 217 -35.82 -11.58 -5.97
CA TRP A 217 -34.92 -12.73 -6.08
C TRP A 217 -33.50 -12.39 -5.55
N THR A 218 -32.79 -13.45 -5.18
CA THR A 218 -31.32 -13.42 -4.85
C THR A 218 -30.64 -14.50 -5.67
N THR A 219 -29.58 -14.16 -6.39
CA THR A 219 -28.88 -15.09 -7.28
C THR A 219 -27.40 -15.13 -6.94
N PRO A 220 -26.83 -16.33 -6.67
CA PRO A 220 -25.39 -16.51 -6.60
C PRO A 220 -24.73 -16.21 -7.95
N VAL A 221 -23.56 -15.57 -7.92
CA VAL A 221 -22.72 -15.26 -9.08
C VAL A 221 -21.27 -15.71 -8.81
N GLY A 222 -20.29 -15.17 -9.50
CA GLY A 222 -18.89 -15.49 -9.23
C GLY A 222 -18.37 -14.94 -7.90
N VAL A 223 -17.07 -15.10 -7.69
CA VAL A 223 -16.38 -14.71 -6.43
C VAL A 223 -16.13 -13.21 -6.41
N ALA A 224 -16.57 -12.55 -5.34
CA ALA A 224 -16.40 -11.12 -5.11
C ALA A 224 -17.01 -10.25 -6.25
N PRO A 225 -18.33 -10.30 -6.47
CA PRO A 225 -18.98 -9.46 -7.48
C PRO A 225 -18.81 -7.98 -7.11
N PHE A 226 -18.60 -7.12 -8.15
CA PHE A 226 -18.27 -5.72 -7.91
C PHE A 226 -19.20 -4.75 -8.66
N GLY A 227 -19.10 -4.65 -9.97
CA GLY A 227 -19.88 -3.72 -10.80
C GLY A 227 -21.13 -4.35 -11.40
N ILE A 228 -22.12 -3.53 -11.76
CA ILE A 228 -23.38 -3.98 -12.38
C ILE A 228 -23.84 -3.01 -13.49
N ALA A 229 -24.17 -3.55 -14.67
CA ALA A 229 -24.74 -2.80 -15.76
C ALA A 229 -25.95 -3.52 -16.38
N LYS A 230 -26.85 -2.74 -17.00
CA LYS A 230 -27.97 -3.28 -17.77
C LYS A 230 -27.84 -2.91 -19.24
N ALA A 231 -27.83 -3.92 -20.11
CA ALA A 231 -27.79 -3.72 -21.56
C ALA A 231 -28.59 -4.81 -22.27
N ASN A 232 -29.22 -4.46 -23.40
CA ASN A 232 -29.97 -5.40 -24.27
C ASN A 232 -30.94 -6.34 -23.50
N GLY A 233 -31.60 -5.80 -22.47
CA GLY A 233 -32.58 -6.58 -21.66
C GLY A 233 -31.94 -7.57 -20.67
N LYS A 234 -30.63 -7.56 -20.45
CA LYS A 234 -29.87 -8.41 -19.53
C LYS A 234 -29.15 -7.58 -18.47
N ILE A 235 -28.79 -8.22 -17.36
CA ILE A 235 -27.92 -7.67 -16.31
C ILE A 235 -26.55 -8.33 -16.42
N TYR A 236 -25.50 -7.53 -16.36
CA TYR A 236 -24.10 -7.95 -16.39
C TYR A 236 -23.44 -7.57 -15.05
N VAL A 237 -22.74 -8.52 -14.44
CA VAL A 237 -22.09 -8.33 -13.11
C VAL A 237 -20.66 -8.83 -13.16
N THR A 238 -19.71 -7.98 -12.83
CA THR A 238 -18.28 -8.35 -12.74
C THR A 238 -18.00 -9.15 -11.48
N ASN A 239 -17.05 -10.08 -11.54
CA ASN A 239 -16.62 -10.92 -10.41
C ASN A 239 -15.09 -10.87 -10.32
N TRP A 240 -14.53 -10.26 -9.28
CA TRP A 240 -13.10 -10.00 -9.12
C TRP A 240 -12.22 -11.25 -9.24
N ALA A 241 -12.63 -12.35 -8.62
CA ALA A 241 -11.86 -13.59 -8.60
C ALA A 241 -12.48 -14.70 -9.46
N GLY A 242 -13.33 -14.32 -10.42
CA GLY A 242 -13.88 -15.22 -11.42
C GLY A 242 -14.95 -16.19 -10.91
N SER A 243 -15.02 -17.34 -11.52
CA SER A 243 -16.02 -18.38 -11.18
C SER A 243 -15.70 -19.06 -9.85
N VAL A 244 -16.74 -19.46 -9.11
CA VAL A 244 -16.60 -20.22 -7.86
C VAL A 244 -15.88 -21.55 -8.16
N PRO A 245 -14.78 -21.88 -7.43
CA PRO A 245 -14.06 -23.12 -7.63
C PRO A 245 -14.94 -24.37 -7.40
N ASP A 246 -14.72 -25.39 -8.19
CA ASP A 246 -15.34 -26.69 -8.00
C ASP A 246 -14.32 -27.74 -7.47
N LYS A 247 -14.81 -28.95 -7.17
CA LYS A 247 -13.97 -30.05 -6.61
C LYS A 247 -12.85 -30.54 -7.55
N ASN A 248 -12.86 -30.16 -8.82
CA ASN A 248 -11.83 -30.56 -9.80
C ASN A 248 -10.75 -29.49 -9.96
N ASP A 249 -10.95 -28.30 -9.39
CA ASP A 249 -9.95 -27.23 -9.40
C ASP A 249 -8.82 -27.58 -8.42
N LEU A 250 -7.62 -27.81 -8.96
CA LEU A 250 -6.45 -28.26 -8.19
C LEU A 250 -5.70 -27.12 -7.50
N ASN A 251 -5.80 -25.91 -8.06
CA ASN A 251 -5.08 -24.74 -7.56
C ASN A 251 -6.11 -23.71 -7.08
N VAL A 252 -6.40 -23.78 -5.80
CA VAL A 252 -7.32 -22.87 -5.10
C VAL A 252 -6.65 -22.31 -3.85
N ALA A 253 -6.96 -21.09 -3.51
CA ALA A 253 -6.54 -20.44 -2.26
C ALA A 253 -7.72 -19.75 -1.58
N GLY A 254 -7.55 -19.44 -0.30
CA GLY A 254 -8.56 -18.74 0.49
C GLY A 254 -8.77 -17.31 0.03
N VAL A 255 -9.98 -16.84 0.24
CA VAL A 255 -10.39 -15.43 0.24
C VAL A 255 -11.36 -15.22 1.40
N PRO A 256 -11.60 -14.00 1.88
CA PRO A 256 -12.36 -13.79 3.13
C PRO A 256 -13.76 -14.42 3.18
N TRP A 257 -14.37 -14.73 2.04
CA TRP A 257 -15.75 -15.31 1.95
C TRP A 257 -15.79 -16.61 1.15
N GLY A 258 -14.66 -17.32 1.04
CA GLY A 258 -14.64 -18.60 0.35
C GLY A 258 -13.27 -18.95 -0.20
N SER A 259 -13.21 -19.30 -1.46
CA SER A 259 -11.98 -19.62 -2.17
C SER A 259 -12.01 -19.13 -3.60
N ALA A 260 -10.84 -18.91 -4.19
CA ALA A 260 -10.64 -18.51 -5.57
C ALA A 260 -9.67 -19.45 -6.27
N LYS A 261 -9.77 -19.54 -7.60
CA LYS A 261 -8.80 -20.23 -8.44
C LYS A 261 -7.55 -19.38 -8.59
N VAL A 262 -6.37 -19.97 -8.41
CA VAL A 262 -5.08 -19.26 -8.40
C VAL A 262 -4.07 -19.83 -9.38
N ASP A 263 -3.12 -18.99 -9.81
CA ASP A 263 -1.91 -19.43 -10.51
C ASP A 263 -0.97 -20.08 -9.49
N PRO A 264 -0.56 -21.34 -9.70
CA PRO A 264 0.30 -22.06 -8.74
C PRO A 264 1.73 -21.50 -8.66
N ARG A 265 2.11 -20.60 -9.56
CA ARG A 265 3.45 -19.99 -9.59
C ARG A 265 3.54 -18.74 -8.73
N THR A 266 2.45 -17.98 -8.63
CA THR A 266 2.41 -16.69 -7.94
C THR A 266 1.42 -16.67 -6.78
N GLY A 267 0.44 -17.60 -6.77
CA GLY A 267 -0.68 -17.58 -5.82
C GLY A 267 -1.77 -16.53 -6.16
N ALA A 268 -1.55 -15.68 -7.16
CA ALA A 268 -2.53 -14.69 -7.58
C ALA A 268 -3.77 -15.32 -8.20
N THR A 269 -4.93 -14.68 -8.09
CA THR A 269 -6.16 -15.11 -8.77
C THR A 269 -5.93 -15.20 -10.29
N ARG A 270 -6.45 -16.25 -10.93
CA ARG A 270 -6.18 -16.55 -12.35
C ARG A 270 -7.34 -16.28 -13.30
N GLU A 271 -8.50 -15.88 -12.78
CA GLU A 271 -9.71 -15.62 -13.56
C GLU A 271 -10.38 -14.32 -13.12
N GLY A 272 -10.96 -13.62 -14.09
CA GLY A 272 -12.00 -12.62 -13.91
C GLY A 272 -13.18 -13.00 -14.78
N THR A 273 -14.42 -12.81 -14.31
CA THR A 273 -15.61 -13.15 -15.09
C THR A 273 -16.69 -12.07 -15.02
N VAL A 274 -17.64 -12.14 -15.96
CA VAL A 274 -18.87 -11.37 -15.95
C VAL A 274 -20.06 -12.35 -16.00
N SER A 275 -20.88 -12.34 -14.95
CA SER A 275 -22.12 -13.10 -14.91
C SER A 275 -23.23 -12.36 -15.64
N VAL A 276 -23.95 -13.04 -16.54
CA VAL A 276 -25.10 -12.49 -17.30
C VAL A 276 -26.40 -13.05 -16.75
N LEU A 277 -27.32 -12.17 -16.31
CA LEU A 277 -28.57 -12.56 -15.66
C LEU A 277 -29.81 -12.06 -16.41
N GLU A 278 -30.89 -12.85 -16.33
CA GLU A 278 -32.21 -12.43 -16.74
C GLU A 278 -32.86 -11.54 -15.66
N PRO A 279 -33.21 -10.28 -15.96
CA PRO A 279 -33.72 -9.33 -14.96
C PRO A 279 -34.99 -9.78 -14.25
N LYS A 280 -35.85 -10.56 -14.95
CA LYS A 280 -37.18 -10.97 -14.41
C LYS A 280 -37.08 -12.07 -13.36
N THR A 281 -36.20 -13.06 -13.60
CA THR A 281 -36.14 -14.28 -12.78
C THR A 281 -34.87 -14.38 -11.94
N GLY A 282 -33.84 -13.58 -12.25
CA GLY A 282 -32.51 -13.69 -11.70
C GLY A 282 -31.71 -14.87 -12.24
N LYS A 283 -32.22 -15.63 -13.23
CA LYS A 283 -31.51 -16.79 -13.79
C LYS A 283 -30.18 -16.35 -14.43
N VAL A 284 -29.08 -17.00 -14.08
CA VAL A 284 -27.79 -16.86 -14.78
C VAL A 284 -27.91 -17.47 -16.17
N LEU A 285 -27.71 -16.67 -17.20
CA LEU A 285 -27.78 -17.04 -18.61
C LEU A 285 -26.43 -17.47 -19.18
N ASN A 286 -25.36 -16.77 -18.78
CA ASN A 286 -23.99 -17.01 -19.22
C ASN A 286 -23.00 -16.54 -18.17
N GLU A 287 -21.75 -17.01 -18.28
CA GLU A 287 -20.59 -16.50 -17.59
C GLU A 287 -19.46 -16.27 -18.60
N ILE A 288 -18.98 -15.04 -18.67
CA ILE A 288 -18.02 -14.59 -19.69
C ILE A 288 -16.68 -14.39 -19.00
N THR A 289 -15.62 -15.09 -19.48
CA THR A 289 -14.27 -14.85 -19.01
C THR A 289 -13.75 -13.54 -19.58
N VAL A 290 -13.19 -12.68 -18.72
CA VAL A 290 -12.58 -11.39 -19.05
C VAL A 290 -11.15 -11.32 -18.47
N GLY A 291 -10.54 -10.14 -18.39
CA GLY A 291 -9.27 -9.97 -17.70
C GLY A 291 -9.36 -10.18 -16.18
N LEU A 292 -8.21 -10.15 -15.51
CA LEU A 292 -8.11 -10.35 -14.07
C LEU A 292 -8.65 -9.13 -13.31
N HIS A 293 -9.33 -9.40 -12.21
CA HIS A 293 -9.89 -8.39 -11.31
C HIS A 293 -10.78 -7.37 -12.04
N PRO A 294 -11.89 -7.83 -12.66
CA PRO A 294 -12.79 -6.94 -13.38
C PRO A 294 -13.56 -6.05 -12.40
N ASN A 295 -13.38 -4.74 -12.55
CA ASN A 295 -13.97 -3.70 -11.69
C ASN A 295 -15.28 -3.16 -12.27
N ASP A 296 -15.23 -1.91 -12.73
CA ASP A 296 -16.40 -1.21 -13.25
C ASP A 296 -16.88 -1.78 -14.58
N ILE A 297 -18.16 -1.64 -14.82
CA ILE A 297 -18.83 -2.09 -16.02
C ILE A 297 -19.90 -1.08 -16.45
N ILE A 298 -19.77 -0.56 -17.67
CA ILE A 298 -20.73 0.38 -18.23
C ILE A 298 -21.29 -0.11 -19.57
N ALA A 299 -22.52 0.30 -19.91
CA ALA A 299 -23.14 -0.03 -21.16
C ALA A 299 -22.97 1.10 -22.19
N SER A 300 -22.82 0.75 -23.48
CA SER A 300 -22.96 1.70 -24.58
C SER A 300 -24.40 2.25 -24.62
N ALA A 301 -24.58 3.49 -25.10
CA ALA A 301 -25.89 4.14 -25.15
C ALA A 301 -26.94 3.38 -25.99
N ASP A 302 -26.50 2.64 -26.99
CA ASP A 302 -27.36 1.80 -27.86
C ASP A 302 -27.54 0.38 -27.29
N GLY A 303 -26.90 0.05 -26.16
CA GLY A 303 -27.01 -1.23 -25.47
C GLY A 303 -26.36 -2.41 -26.20
N LYS A 304 -25.57 -2.19 -27.26
CA LYS A 304 -24.94 -3.27 -28.02
C LYS A 304 -23.67 -3.80 -27.38
N PHE A 305 -23.02 -3.01 -26.55
CA PHE A 305 -21.77 -3.34 -25.89
C PHE A 305 -21.83 -3.03 -24.40
N VAL A 306 -21.08 -3.78 -23.62
CA VAL A 306 -20.66 -3.40 -22.28
C VAL A 306 -19.13 -3.39 -22.23
N PHE A 307 -18.57 -2.42 -21.51
CA PHE A 307 -17.14 -2.23 -21.30
C PHE A 307 -16.81 -2.60 -19.86
N VAL A 308 -15.74 -3.36 -19.65
CA VAL A 308 -15.28 -3.87 -18.36
C VAL A 308 -13.84 -3.51 -18.14
N SER A 309 -13.52 -2.75 -17.10
CA SER A 309 -12.13 -2.49 -16.70
C SER A 309 -11.58 -3.70 -15.93
N ASN A 310 -10.35 -4.15 -16.26
CA ASN A 310 -9.71 -5.32 -15.66
C ASN A 310 -8.40 -4.87 -14.98
N ALA A 311 -8.45 -4.56 -13.68
CA ALA A 311 -7.36 -3.88 -12.96
C ALA A 311 -6.05 -4.68 -12.93
N ASN A 312 -6.12 -6.00 -12.82
CA ASN A 312 -4.94 -6.85 -12.78
C ASN A 312 -4.52 -7.37 -14.18
N SER A 313 -5.09 -6.81 -15.26
CA SER A 313 -4.70 -7.12 -16.65
C SER A 313 -4.38 -5.88 -17.49
N ASP A 314 -4.46 -4.66 -16.90
CA ASP A 314 -4.22 -3.37 -17.58
C ASP A 314 -4.98 -3.25 -18.90
N CYS A 315 -6.25 -3.65 -18.93
CA CYS A 315 -7.05 -3.61 -20.13
C CYS A 315 -8.55 -3.40 -19.84
N VAL A 316 -9.28 -3.04 -20.90
CA VAL A 316 -10.73 -3.03 -20.94
C VAL A 316 -11.21 -4.15 -21.87
N SER A 317 -12.15 -4.97 -21.40
CA SER A 317 -12.87 -5.94 -22.26
C SER A 317 -14.14 -5.31 -22.79
N THR A 318 -14.32 -5.33 -24.12
CA THR A 318 -15.57 -4.96 -24.78
C THR A 318 -16.39 -6.24 -25.05
N ILE A 319 -17.57 -6.36 -24.48
CA ILE A 319 -18.46 -7.50 -24.63
C ILE A 319 -19.61 -7.13 -25.54
N SER A 320 -19.85 -7.93 -26.60
CA SER A 320 -21.04 -7.83 -27.44
C SER A 320 -22.26 -8.38 -26.67
N THR A 321 -23.29 -7.55 -26.46
CA THR A 321 -24.51 -7.97 -25.77
C THR A 321 -25.39 -8.87 -26.66
N LEU A 322 -25.12 -8.97 -27.94
CA LEU A 322 -25.83 -9.85 -28.86
C LEU A 322 -25.37 -11.31 -28.72
N THR A 323 -24.05 -11.52 -28.57
CA THR A 323 -23.44 -12.86 -28.51
C THR A 323 -23.05 -13.26 -27.10
N ASP A 324 -22.97 -12.32 -26.14
CA ASP A 324 -22.40 -12.48 -24.80
C ASP A 324 -20.96 -13.02 -24.84
N GLU A 325 -20.13 -12.44 -25.72
CA GLU A 325 -18.73 -12.79 -25.90
C GLU A 325 -17.87 -11.52 -25.93
N VAL A 326 -16.61 -11.63 -25.49
CA VAL A 326 -15.62 -10.55 -25.63
C VAL A 326 -15.33 -10.35 -27.13
N SER A 327 -15.63 -9.17 -27.63
CA SER A 327 -15.39 -8.77 -29.01
C SER A 327 -14.06 -8.07 -29.22
N GLU A 328 -13.54 -7.39 -28.18
CA GLU A 328 -12.26 -6.67 -28.23
C GLU A 328 -11.67 -6.61 -26.81
N THR A 329 -10.33 -6.62 -26.74
CA THR A 329 -9.58 -6.32 -25.50
C THR A 329 -8.65 -5.14 -25.79
N ILE A 330 -8.87 -4.03 -25.09
CA ILE A 330 -8.18 -2.76 -25.31
C ILE A 330 -7.15 -2.59 -24.19
N SER A 331 -5.85 -2.53 -24.52
CA SER A 331 -4.81 -2.21 -23.56
C SER A 331 -4.93 -0.75 -23.11
N VAL A 332 -4.79 -0.49 -21.79
CA VAL A 332 -4.80 0.88 -21.24
C VAL A 332 -3.43 1.32 -20.75
N ARG A 333 -2.40 0.54 -21.08
CA ARG A 333 -1.03 0.76 -20.59
C ARG A 333 -0.47 2.09 -21.04
N LEU A 334 0.09 2.81 -20.08
CA LEU A 334 0.76 4.09 -20.31
C LEU A 334 2.00 3.91 -21.21
N SER A 335 2.64 2.77 -21.16
CA SER A 335 3.83 2.43 -21.96
C SER A 335 3.52 1.34 -22.99
N ALA A 336 2.68 1.65 -23.98
CA ALA A 336 2.26 0.70 -25.02
C ALA A 336 3.41 0.20 -25.91
N GLU A 337 4.44 1.02 -26.17
CA GLU A 337 5.56 0.66 -27.03
C GLU A 337 6.50 -0.38 -26.40
N ASN A 338 6.60 -0.42 -25.07
CA ASN A 338 7.46 -1.33 -24.30
C ASN A 338 6.70 -2.38 -23.50
N ASN A 339 5.52 -2.60 -23.77
CA ASN A 339 4.48 -3.62 -23.43
C ASN A 339 4.78 -4.70 -22.38
N SER A 340 5.86 -4.61 -21.64
CA SER A 340 6.32 -5.70 -20.79
C SER A 340 5.92 -5.56 -19.33
N PHE A 341 5.52 -4.36 -18.88
CA PHE A 341 5.27 -4.11 -17.46
C PHE A 341 3.79 -3.95 -17.17
N TRP A 342 3.34 -4.64 -16.13
CA TRP A 342 2.03 -4.57 -15.54
C TRP A 342 2.01 -3.51 -14.44
N GLY A 343 0.81 -2.90 -14.17
CA GLY A 343 0.58 -2.11 -12.99
C GLY A 343 -0.09 -0.76 -13.19
N ASP A 344 -0.90 -0.59 -14.23
CA ASP A 344 -1.66 0.66 -14.46
C ASP A 344 -2.98 0.71 -13.66
N SER A 345 -3.54 -0.46 -13.28
CA SER A 345 -4.76 -0.63 -12.47
C SER A 345 -5.98 0.14 -12.98
N PRO A 346 -6.57 -0.24 -14.14
CA PRO A 346 -7.79 0.39 -14.64
C PRO A 346 -8.99 0.14 -13.71
N ASN A 347 -9.71 1.22 -13.41
CA ASN A 347 -10.83 1.29 -12.47
C ASN A 347 -12.11 1.81 -13.15
N GLY A 348 -12.62 2.96 -12.72
CA GLY A 348 -13.85 3.56 -13.20
C GLY A 348 -13.83 3.90 -14.67
N LEU A 349 -14.99 3.76 -15.31
CA LEU A 349 -15.23 3.96 -16.73
C LEU A 349 -16.19 5.12 -16.97
N GLY A 350 -15.88 5.99 -17.93
CA GLY A 350 -16.77 7.07 -18.36
C GLY A 350 -16.88 7.14 -19.87
N LEU A 351 -18.09 7.14 -20.41
CA LEU A 351 -18.32 7.21 -21.85
C LEU A 351 -18.70 8.64 -22.25
N SER A 352 -18.12 9.16 -23.34
CA SER A 352 -18.56 10.40 -23.93
C SER A 352 -20.02 10.31 -24.38
N LYS A 353 -20.71 11.46 -24.43
CA LYS A 353 -22.15 11.49 -24.75
C LYS A 353 -22.48 10.90 -26.12
N ASP A 354 -21.62 11.07 -27.09
CA ASP A 354 -21.77 10.51 -28.43
C ASP A 354 -21.33 9.03 -28.52
N GLY A 355 -20.78 8.47 -27.45
CA GLY A 355 -20.39 7.09 -27.35
C GLY A 355 -19.10 6.73 -28.09
N HIS A 356 -18.32 7.72 -28.55
CA HIS A 356 -17.10 7.49 -29.32
C HIS A 356 -15.83 7.46 -28.49
N ILE A 357 -15.82 8.12 -27.32
CA ILE A 357 -14.64 8.17 -26.44
C ILE A 357 -14.96 7.48 -25.12
N LEU A 358 -14.08 6.55 -24.74
CA LEU A 358 -14.08 5.92 -23.41
C LEU A 358 -12.93 6.50 -22.59
N TYR A 359 -13.25 6.99 -21.40
CA TYR A 359 -12.29 7.41 -20.37
C TYR A 359 -12.15 6.31 -19.35
N VAL A 360 -10.92 5.90 -19.06
CA VAL A 360 -10.62 4.84 -18.09
C VAL A 360 -9.71 5.41 -16.99
N ALA A 361 -10.14 5.31 -15.74
CA ALA A 361 -9.36 5.72 -14.59
C ALA A 361 -8.25 4.70 -14.32
N ASN A 362 -7.01 5.02 -14.65
CA ASN A 362 -5.83 4.22 -14.35
C ASN A 362 -5.31 4.60 -12.96
N GLY A 363 -5.65 3.81 -11.94
CA GLY A 363 -5.39 4.12 -10.53
C GLY A 363 -3.91 4.40 -10.25
N MET A 364 -3.03 3.49 -10.62
CA MET A 364 -1.60 3.59 -10.33
C MET A 364 -0.86 4.61 -11.19
N ASP A 365 -1.43 5.02 -12.34
CA ASP A 365 -0.86 6.06 -13.19
C ASP A 365 -1.21 7.47 -12.71
N ASN A 366 -2.19 7.61 -11.82
CA ASN A 366 -2.78 8.89 -11.45
C ASN A 366 -3.29 9.65 -12.68
N ALA A 367 -3.99 8.95 -13.57
CA ALA A 367 -4.40 9.48 -14.88
C ALA A 367 -5.67 8.80 -15.41
N LEU A 368 -6.33 9.47 -16.35
CA LEU A 368 -7.32 8.84 -17.23
C LEU A 368 -6.66 8.49 -18.56
N SER A 369 -6.82 7.26 -19.04
CA SER A 369 -6.60 6.96 -20.46
C SER A 369 -7.81 7.40 -21.30
N VAL A 370 -7.56 7.96 -22.48
CA VAL A 370 -8.57 8.46 -23.44
C VAL A 370 -8.53 7.55 -24.65
N ILE A 371 -9.62 6.83 -24.89
CA ILE A 371 -9.71 5.79 -25.92
C ILE A 371 -10.76 6.17 -26.96
N GLU A 372 -10.39 6.26 -28.24
CA GLU A 372 -11.33 6.37 -29.36
C GLU A 372 -11.82 4.96 -29.72
N LEU A 373 -13.12 4.73 -29.57
CA LEU A 373 -13.75 3.43 -29.80
C LEU A 373 -14.02 3.19 -31.28
N GLY A 374 -13.68 2.00 -31.76
CA GLY A 374 -14.03 1.53 -33.09
C GLY A 374 -13.46 2.34 -34.25
N LYS A 375 -12.26 2.91 -34.10
CA LYS A 375 -11.54 3.65 -35.12
C LYS A 375 -11.19 2.73 -36.31
N LYS A 376 -11.39 3.20 -37.55
CA LYS A 376 -10.97 2.45 -38.72
C LYS A 376 -9.44 2.36 -38.81
N SER A 377 -8.90 1.16 -38.75
CA SER A 377 -7.46 0.89 -38.87
C SER A 377 -6.98 1.14 -40.33
N GLY A 378 -7.01 2.43 -40.76
CA GLY A 378 -6.60 2.90 -42.10
C GLY A 378 -7.71 2.95 -43.11
N ALA A 379 -7.50 3.74 -44.19
CA ALA A 379 -8.52 4.08 -45.21
C ALA A 379 -9.12 2.87 -45.95
N ASN A 380 -8.51 1.69 -45.89
CA ASN A 380 -8.92 0.45 -46.60
C ASN A 380 -9.19 -0.72 -45.63
N SER A 381 -9.18 -0.52 -44.27
CA SER A 381 -9.45 -1.59 -43.33
C SER A 381 -10.94 -1.78 -43.13
N SER A 382 -11.39 -3.03 -43.04
CA SER A 382 -12.73 -3.42 -42.60
C SER A 382 -12.81 -3.60 -41.08
N GLU A 383 -11.66 -3.56 -40.38
CA GLU A 383 -11.56 -3.74 -38.94
C GLU A 383 -11.63 -2.39 -38.24
N ASN A 384 -12.57 -2.26 -37.35
CA ASN A 384 -12.63 -1.15 -36.38
C ASN A 384 -11.88 -1.59 -35.12
N ILE A 385 -10.81 -0.88 -34.79
CA ILE A 385 -10.00 -1.14 -33.59
C ILE A 385 -10.06 0.12 -32.70
N SER A 386 -10.19 -0.08 -31.41
CA SER A 386 -10.11 1.02 -30.44
C SER A 386 -8.66 1.40 -30.17
N GLU A 387 -8.36 2.69 -30.10
CA GLU A 387 -6.99 3.20 -29.93
C GLU A 387 -6.91 4.22 -28.79
N ILE A 388 -5.80 4.20 -28.03
CA ILE A 388 -5.50 5.23 -27.02
C ILE A 388 -5.05 6.50 -27.74
N GLU A 389 -5.74 7.61 -27.47
CA GLU A 389 -5.40 8.93 -28.01
C GLU A 389 -4.44 9.71 -27.10
N GLY A 390 -4.40 9.36 -25.82
CA GLY A 390 -3.53 9.99 -24.81
C GLY A 390 -4.02 9.80 -23.38
N PHE A 391 -3.40 10.56 -22.47
CA PHE A 391 -3.67 10.48 -21.03
C PHE A 391 -3.91 11.86 -20.42
N ILE A 392 -4.79 11.93 -19.42
CA ILE A 392 -5.12 13.15 -18.67
C ILE A 392 -4.70 12.96 -17.21
N PRO A 393 -3.80 13.79 -16.63
CA PRO A 393 -3.38 13.63 -15.25
C PRO A 393 -4.49 14.01 -14.26
N THR A 394 -4.61 13.26 -13.18
CA THR A 394 -5.62 13.41 -12.12
C THR A 394 -4.97 13.57 -10.74
N GLY A 395 -5.75 13.61 -9.68
CA GLY A 395 -5.28 13.36 -8.31
C GLY A 395 -4.84 11.90 -8.13
N ALA A 396 -4.39 11.54 -6.92
CA ALA A 396 -3.85 10.21 -6.65
C ALA A 396 -4.94 9.15 -6.63
N TYR A 397 -4.67 8.07 -7.33
CA TYR A 397 -5.50 6.87 -7.49
C TYR A 397 -6.94 7.19 -7.91
N PRO A 398 -7.18 7.61 -9.18
CA PRO A 398 -8.52 7.81 -9.69
C PRO A 398 -9.30 6.49 -9.67
N GLY A 399 -10.46 6.49 -8.97
CA GLY A 399 -11.32 5.30 -8.78
C GLY A 399 -12.58 5.31 -9.64
N ALA A 400 -13.13 6.51 -9.94
CA ALA A 400 -14.36 6.66 -10.71
C ALA A 400 -14.32 7.89 -11.59
N VAL A 401 -15.05 7.88 -12.71
CA VAL A 401 -15.16 9.02 -13.64
C VAL A 401 -16.54 9.11 -14.26
N VAL A 402 -17.11 10.31 -14.31
CA VAL A 402 -18.32 10.58 -15.08
C VAL A 402 -18.13 11.76 -16.04
N VAL A 403 -18.82 11.72 -17.17
CA VAL A 403 -18.74 12.71 -18.24
C VAL A 403 -20.05 13.49 -18.33
N SER A 404 -20.00 14.84 -18.19
CA SER A 404 -21.18 15.68 -18.32
C SER A 404 -21.54 16.01 -19.78
N ARG A 405 -22.77 16.48 -20.01
CA ARG A 405 -23.20 17.01 -21.31
C ARG A 405 -22.44 18.26 -21.76
N THR A 406 -21.79 18.93 -20.84
CA THR A 406 -20.92 20.10 -21.12
C THR A 406 -19.47 19.72 -21.39
N ASN A 407 -19.19 18.43 -21.60
CA ASN A 407 -17.85 17.89 -21.81
C ASN A 407 -16.89 18.20 -20.64
N GLU A 408 -17.37 18.11 -19.40
CA GLU A 408 -16.54 18.12 -18.21
C GLU A 408 -16.46 16.70 -17.64
N LEU A 409 -15.25 16.33 -17.22
CA LEU A 409 -14.96 15.10 -16.50
C LEU A 409 -14.94 15.39 -15.00
N PHE A 410 -15.63 14.58 -14.22
CA PHE A 410 -15.54 14.56 -12.76
C PHE A 410 -14.93 13.25 -12.33
N VAL A 411 -13.77 13.32 -11.68
CA VAL A 411 -12.96 12.13 -11.33
C VAL A 411 -12.80 12.07 -9.82
N ALA A 412 -13.30 10.98 -9.21
CA ALA A 412 -13.04 10.70 -7.80
C ALA A 412 -11.62 10.15 -7.65
N ASN A 413 -10.80 10.77 -6.79
CA ASN A 413 -9.45 10.34 -6.49
C ASN A 413 -9.42 9.72 -5.10
N ILE A 414 -9.25 8.41 -5.00
CA ILE A 414 -9.30 7.66 -3.73
C ILE A 414 -8.24 8.20 -2.75
N GLU A 415 -7.03 8.41 -3.21
CA GLU A 415 -5.91 8.90 -2.39
C GLU A 415 -5.78 10.44 -2.37
N GLY A 416 -6.63 11.16 -3.11
CA GLY A 416 -6.58 12.62 -3.15
C GLY A 416 -5.22 13.17 -3.57
N GLU A 417 -4.42 13.64 -2.61
CA GLU A 417 -3.01 14.03 -2.78
C GLU A 417 -2.08 13.27 -1.81
N GLY A 418 -2.59 12.23 -1.16
CA GLY A 418 -1.92 11.50 -0.09
C GLY A 418 -2.05 12.18 1.27
N ALA A 419 -1.46 11.58 2.30
CA ALA A 419 -1.49 12.05 3.69
C ALA A 419 -0.53 13.24 3.88
N LYS A 420 -0.93 14.42 3.46
CA LYS A 420 -0.12 15.64 3.43
C LYS A 420 -0.64 16.77 4.33
N ILE A 421 -1.66 16.52 5.14
CA ILE A 421 -2.19 17.54 6.05
C ILE A 421 -1.28 17.64 7.26
N PRO A 422 -0.64 18.80 7.49
CA PRO A 422 0.22 18.97 8.66
C PRO A 422 -0.58 19.07 9.95
N SER A 423 -0.03 18.54 11.00
CA SER A 423 -0.47 18.70 12.37
C SER A 423 0.43 19.70 13.08
N GLN A 424 -0.16 20.62 13.84
CA GLN A 424 0.61 21.66 14.53
C GLN A 424 0.01 21.91 15.93
N ALA A 425 0.87 21.92 16.95
CA ALA A 425 0.44 22.34 18.27
C ALA A 425 0.21 23.84 18.32
N GLU A 426 -0.83 24.28 19.06
CA GLU A 426 -1.12 25.70 19.24
C GLU A 426 0.10 26.43 19.84
N GLY A 427 0.53 27.50 19.17
CA GLY A 427 1.69 28.30 19.58
C GLY A 427 3.06 27.69 19.29
N SER A 428 3.13 26.52 18.60
CA SER A 428 4.37 25.90 18.14
C SER A 428 4.59 26.19 16.65
N SER A 429 5.86 26.24 16.25
CA SER A 429 6.25 26.22 14.83
C SER A 429 6.50 24.80 14.30
N ASN A 430 6.56 23.80 15.20
CA ASN A 430 6.83 22.42 14.82
C ASN A 430 5.58 21.80 14.21
N ILE A 431 5.73 21.20 13.04
CA ILE A 431 4.68 20.45 12.35
C ILE A 431 5.03 18.97 12.38
N SER A 432 4.02 18.13 12.29
CA SER A 432 4.15 16.70 12.11
C SER A 432 3.09 16.19 11.14
N TYR A 433 3.32 15.03 10.56
CA TYR A 433 2.42 14.37 9.62
C TYR A 433 2.05 12.99 10.18
N ASN A 434 0.88 12.52 9.77
CA ASN A 434 0.36 11.21 10.13
C ASN A 434 -0.52 10.68 8.99
N SER A 435 -0.52 9.40 8.73
CA SER A 435 -1.22 8.77 7.59
C SER A 435 -2.74 8.92 7.65
N HIS A 436 -3.33 9.15 8.82
CA HIS A 436 -4.77 9.42 8.97
C HIS A 436 -5.21 10.84 8.58
N LYS A 437 -4.31 11.72 8.19
CA LYS A 437 -4.67 13.11 7.85
C LYS A 437 -4.60 13.34 6.35
N GLN A 438 -5.67 12.92 5.69
CA GLN A 438 -5.81 12.98 4.23
C GLN A 438 -7.19 13.54 3.86
N MET A 439 -7.23 14.44 2.87
CA MET A 439 -8.49 14.90 2.26
C MET A 439 -8.85 14.04 1.06
N ALA A 440 -10.14 13.78 0.90
CA ALA A 440 -10.69 13.27 -0.35
C ALA A 440 -10.66 14.37 -1.43
N SER A 441 -10.53 14.00 -2.70
CA SER A 441 -10.59 14.99 -3.78
C SER A 441 -11.37 14.51 -5.00
N VAL A 442 -11.95 15.50 -5.73
CA VAL A 442 -12.53 15.31 -7.05
C VAL A 442 -11.85 16.24 -8.03
N SER A 443 -11.31 15.70 -9.12
CA SER A 443 -10.78 16.48 -10.23
C SER A 443 -11.93 16.89 -11.17
N ILE A 444 -12.00 18.18 -11.54
CA ILE A 444 -12.94 18.72 -12.51
C ILE A 444 -12.16 19.20 -13.72
N ILE A 445 -12.29 18.49 -14.83
CA ILE A 445 -11.44 18.66 -16.00
C ILE A 445 -12.31 18.90 -17.23
N GLN A 446 -12.10 20.01 -17.94
CA GLN A 446 -12.68 20.20 -19.25
C GLN A 446 -12.05 19.21 -20.23
N VAL A 447 -12.86 18.47 -21.00
CA VAL A 447 -12.34 17.56 -22.03
C VAL A 447 -11.36 18.32 -22.92
N PRO A 448 -10.10 17.87 -23.00
CA PRO A 448 -9.05 18.58 -23.73
C PRO A 448 -9.23 18.48 -25.24
N ASP A 449 -8.75 19.47 -25.99
CA ASP A 449 -8.48 19.33 -27.41
C ASP A 449 -7.24 18.46 -27.66
N GLU A 450 -6.99 18.06 -28.90
CA GLU A 450 -5.85 17.23 -29.31
C GLU A 450 -4.49 17.80 -28.84
N LYS A 451 -4.30 19.10 -28.93
CA LYS A 451 -3.06 19.75 -28.53
C LYS A 451 -2.87 19.68 -26.99
N GLN A 452 -3.94 19.92 -26.25
CA GLN A 452 -3.94 19.87 -24.80
C GLN A 452 -3.77 18.42 -24.31
N LEU A 453 -4.42 17.44 -24.97
CA LEU A 453 -4.28 16.03 -24.65
C LEU A 453 -2.82 15.57 -24.81
N LYS A 454 -2.15 15.97 -25.90
CA LYS A 454 -0.71 15.70 -26.12
C LYS A 454 0.18 16.32 -25.03
N ALA A 455 -0.20 17.48 -24.49
CA ALA A 455 0.53 18.12 -23.40
C ALA A 455 0.29 17.38 -22.08
N TYR A 456 -0.94 16.97 -21.79
CA TYR A 456 -1.30 16.16 -20.64
C TYR A 456 -0.61 14.80 -20.65
N THR A 457 -0.59 14.10 -21.78
CA THR A 457 0.12 12.82 -21.94
C THR A 457 1.59 12.95 -21.52
N LYS A 458 2.29 13.99 -21.99
CA LYS A 458 3.68 14.26 -21.58
C LYS A 458 3.83 14.54 -20.08
N THR A 459 2.83 15.17 -19.47
CA THR A 459 2.82 15.38 -18.02
C THR A 459 2.69 14.04 -17.31
N VAL A 460 1.77 13.16 -17.74
CA VAL A 460 1.60 11.82 -17.18
C VAL A 460 2.85 10.97 -17.34
N GLU A 461 3.44 10.91 -18.54
CA GLU A 461 4.71 10.20 -18.80
C GLU A 461 5.84 10.67 -17.85
N ARG A 462 5.97 11.99 -17.66
CA ARG A 462 6.97 12.57 -16.74
C ARG A 462 6.66 12.23 -15.28
N SER A 463 5.41 12.39 -14.86
CA SER A 463 4.96 12.12 -13.49
C SER A 463 5.13 10.67 -13.09
N ASN A 464 5.02 9.76 -14.06
CA ASN A 464 5.27 8.33 -13.93
C ASN A 464 6.72 7.91 -14.21
N GLN A 465 7.59 8.88 -14.50
CA GLN A 465 9.04 8.69 -14.68
C GLN A 465 9.42 7.68 -15.78
N LEU A 466 8.62 7.59 -16.85
CA LEU A 466 8.79 6.63 -17.95
C LEU A 466 10.15 6.75 -18.67
N PHE A 467 10.81 7.91 -18.59
CA PHE A 467 12.15 8.09 -19.16
C PHE A 467 13.18 7.07 -18.64
N ARG A 468 12.91 6.43 -17.48
CA ARG A 468 13.79 5.39 -16.91
C ARG A 468 13.67 4.05 -17.65
N LEU A 469 12.55 3.79 -18.30
CA LEU A 469 12.37 2.55 -19.07
C LEU A 469 13.40 2.42 -20.20
N ALA A 470 13.82 3.53 -20.81
CA ALA A 470 14.88 3.53 -21.82
C ALA A 470 16.22 2.95 -21.35
N LEU A 471 16.43 2.82 -20.05
CA LEU A 471 17.62 2.20 -19.49
C LEU A 471 17.54 0.68 -19.47
N LEU A 472 16.32 0.13 -19.37
CA LEU A 472 16.07 -1.32 -19.35
C LEU A 472 16.32 -1.97 -20.71
N GLU A 473 16.18 -1.20 -21.79
CA GLU A 473 16.44 -1.67 -23.16
C GLU A 473 17.93 -1.84 -23.48
N LYS A 474 18.80 -1.29 -22.65
CA LYS A 474 20.24 -1.33 -22.89
C LYS A 474 20.81 -2.69 -22.55
N MET A 475 21.33 -3.40 -23.55
CA MET A 475 22.05 -4.65 -23.37
C MET A 475 23.28 -4.47 -22.45
N PRO A 476 23.63 -5.49 -21.64
CA PRO A 476 24.81 -5.45 -20.79
C PRO A 476 26.08 -5.30 -21.62
N ARG A 477 27.03 -4.50 -21.13
CA ARG A 477 28.34 -4.31 -21.78
C ARG A 477 29.23 -5.52 -21.49
N LYS A 478 29.82 -6.10 -22.53
CA LYS A 478 30.70 -7.28 -22.41
C LYS A 478 31.96 -7.04 -21.53
N SER A 479 32.40 -5.80 -21.41
CA SER A 479 33.58 -5.39 -20.66
C SER A 479 33.26 -4.66 -19.35
N ALA A 480 32.01 -4.72 -18.89
CA ALA A 480 31.63 -4.09 -17.61
C ALA A 480 32.42 -4.73 -16.46
N LYS A 481 33.01 -3.88 -15.63
CA LYS A 481 33.66 -4.33 -14.38
C LYS A 481 32.61 -4.43 -13.27
N PRO A 482 32.80 -5.33 -12.30
CA PRO A 482 31.93 -5.39 -11.14
C PRO A 482 31.86 -4.04 -10.41
N VAL A 483 30.65 -3.59 -10.10
CA VAL A 483 30.33 -2.40 -9.31
C VAL A 483 29.27 -2.75 -8.25
N CYS A 484 29.04 -1.91 -7.25
CA CYS A 484 28.04 -2.21 -6.21
C CYS A 484 26.64 -2.38 -6.80
N VAL A 485 26.17 -1.38 -7.57
CA VAL A 485 24.89 -1.46 -8.28
C VAL A 485 25.19 -1.29 -9.78
N PRO A 486 25.05 -2.35 -10.60
CA PRO A 486 25.25 -2.27 -12.04
C PRO A 486 24.29 -1.27 -12.72
N GLU A 487 24.71 -0.62 -13.78
CA GLU A 487 23.86 0.31 -14.55
C GLU A 487 22.84 -0.44 -15.41
N ARG A 488 23.22 -1.60 -15.95
CA ARG A 488 22.38 -2.39 -16.86
C ARG A 488 22.15 -3.77 -16.28
N ILE A 489 20.96 -4.30 -16.51
CA ILE A 489 20.62 -5.65 -16.09
C ILE A 489 21.61 -6.66 -16.71
N GLY A 490 22.13 -7.57 -15.88
CA GLY A 490 23.10 -8.58 -16.27
C GLY A 490 24.55 -8.11 -16.33
N GLU A 491 24.88 -6.85 -16.02
CA GLU A 491 26.25 -6.45 -15.71
C GLU A 491 26.66 -6.95 -14.33
N PRO A 492 27.95 -7.25 -14.09
CA PRO A 492 28.38 -7.87 -12.84
C PRO A 492 28.32 -6.92 -11.65
N SER A 493 27.80 -7.39 -10.53
CA SER A 493 27.91 -6.74 -9.22
C SER A 493 29.12 -7.26 -8.42
N VAL A 494 29.63 -6.46 -7.48
CA VAL A 494 30.57 -6.93 -6.44
C VAL A 494 29.85 -7.80 -5.42
N PHE A 495 28.53 -7.59 -5.26
CA PHE A 495 27.69 -8.37 -4.36
C PHE A 495 27.19 -9.64 -5.04
N LYS A 496 27.22 -10.74 -4.30
CA LYS A 496 26.66 -12.03 -4.67
C LYS A 496 25.43 -12.38 -3.84
N HIS A 497 25.40 -11.85 -2.62
CA HIS A 497 24.36 -12.12 -1.63
C HIS A 497 23.68 -10.84 -1.21
N VAL A 498 22.37 -10.87 -1.20
CA VAL A 498 21.49 -9.82 -0.71
C VAL A 498 20.70 -10.39 0.47
N VAL A 499 20.76 -9.72 1.61
CA VAL A 499 19.86 -9.95 2.76
C VAL A 499 18.89 -8.79 2.81
N TYR A 500 17.61 -9.06 2.69
CA TYR A 500 16.54 -8.09 2.73
C TYR A 500 15.73 -8.29 4.02
N ILE A 501 15.82 -7.36 4.97
CA ILE A 501 15.18 -7.44 6.28
C ILE A 501 14.01 -6.47 6.31
N ILE A 502 12.82 -7.00 6.61
CA ILE A 502 11.57 -6.26 6.75
C ILE A 502 11.23 -6.23 8.23
N LYS A 503 10.99 -5.04 8.77
CA LYS A 503 10.60 -4.74 10.15
C LYS A 503 9.22 -4.12 10.19
N GLU A 504 8.65 -3.88 11.38
CA GLU A 504 7.25 -3.56 11.58
C GLU A 504 7.02 -2.16 12.19
N ASN A 505 6.44 -1.29 11.35
CA ASN A 505 5.56 -0.18 11.67
C ASN A 505 6.16 0.99 12.46
N ARG A 506 7.33 1.52 12.06
CA ARG A 506 7.88 2.71 12.73
C ARG A 506 8.26 3.83 11.76
N THR A 507 7.96 5.07 12.16
CA THR A 507 8.46 6.24 11.45
C THR A 507 9.92 6.52 11.79
N TYR A 508 10.58 7.32 10.95
CA TYR A 508 11.94 7.77 11.22
C TYR A 508 12.06 8.49 12.57
N ASP A 509 11.18 9.45 12.87
CA ASP A 509 11.26 10.22 14.11
C ASP A 509 10.95 9.39 15.36
N GLN A 510 10.09 8.39 15.27
CA GLN A 510 9.83 7.50 16.41
C GLN A 510 11.08 6.76 16.88
N ILE A 511 12.00 6.42 15.97
CA ILE A 511 13.25 5.69 16.23
C ILE A 511 14.46 6.61 16.20
N LEU A 512 14.71 7.29 15.07
CA LEU A 512 15.96 8.02 14.78
C LEU A 512 15.86 9.54 14.99
N GLY A 513 14.72 10.05 15.49
CA GLY A 513 14.54 11.50 15.70
C GLY A 513 15.52 12.12 16.69
N ASP A 514 16.19 11.32 17.55
CA ASP A 514 17.23 11.78 18.48
C ASP A 514 18.68 11.63 17.93
N MET A 515 18.83 11.29 16.64
CA MET A 515 20.13 11.27 15.98
C MET A 515 20.77 12.66 15.98
N LYS A 516 22.09 12.73 16.17
CA LYS A 516 22.85 14.00 16.13
C LYS A 516 23.09 14.52 14.72
N LYS A 517 22.93 13.67 13.72
CA LYS A 517 23.07 13.98 12.29
C LYS A 517 21.75 13.62 11.58
N GLY A 518 21.52 14.22 10.44
CA GLY A 518 20.23 14.06 9.73
C GLY A 518 19.21 15.10 10.19
N ASP A 519 17.98 14.90 9.74
CA ASP A 519 16.83 15.76 9.98
C ASP A 519 15.81 15.02 10.87
N GLY A 520 16.08 14.95 12.17
CA GLY A 520 15.25 14.26 13.16
C GLY A 520 14.62 15.23 14.18
N ASP A 521 13.37 14.96 14.60
CA ASP A 521 12.71 15.64 15.71
C ASP A 521 12.67 14.75 16.97
N SER A 522 13.56 15.06 17.93
CA SER A 522 13.66 14.32 19.19
C SER A 522 12.43 14.41 20.08
N THR A 523 11.53 15.38 19.86
CA THR A 523 10.29 15.50 20.63
C THR A 523 9.29 14.41 20.25
N LEU A 524 9.37 13.90 19.02
CA LEU A 524 8.56 12.81 18.49
C LEU A 524 9.15 11.42 18.77
N THR A 525 10.41 11.35 19.23
CA THR A 525 11.10 10.09 19.48
C THR A 525 10.55 9.38 20.72
N ILE A 526 10.09 8.15 20.53
CA ILE A 526 9.63 7.29 21.64
C ILE A 526 10.54 6.07 21.86
N PHE A 527 11.24 5.60 20.83
CA PHE A 527 12.14 4.46 20.88
C PHE A 527 13.60 4.84 20.53
N GLY A 528 14.07 5.94 21.11
CA GLY A 528 15.41 6.48 20.80
C GLY A 528 16.58 5.59 21.23
N ARG A 529 17.81 6.12 21.15
CA ARG A 529 19.09 5.41 21.31
C ARG A 529 19.22 4.51 22.54
N GLN A 530 18.54 4.77 23.63
CA GLN A 530 18.58 3.91 24.81
C GLN A 530 17.86 2.57 24.60
N ILE A 531 16.90 2.54 23.70
CA ILE A 531 16.10 1.36 23.37
C ILE A 531 16.64 0.68 22.13
N THR A 532 17.08 1.48 21.16
CA THR A 532 17.59 1.03 19.85
C THR A 532 19.07 1.36 19.63
N PRO A 533 20.00 0.92 20.53
CA PRO A 533 21.41 1.27 20.41
C PRO A 533 22.06 0.73 19.15
N ASN A 534 21.65 -0.44 18.65
CA ASN A 534 22.21 -1.05 17.44
C ASN A 534 21.74 -0.32 16.17
N THR A 535 20.46 -0.02 16.04
CA THR A 535 19.91 0.76 14.92
C THR A 535 20.62 2.11 14.78
N HIS A 536 20.85 2.79 15.90
CA HIS A 536 21.61 4.04 15.94
C HIS A 536 23.10 3.88 15.59
N ALA A 537 23.75 2.84 16.12
CA ALA A 537 25.15 2.59 15.83
C ALA A 537 25.37 2.18 14.37
N LEU A 538 24.47 1.39 13.79
CA LEU A 538 24.50 1.02 12.38
C LEU A 538 24.32 2.26 11.48
N SER A 539 23.38 3.16 11.83
CA SER A 539 23.19 4.44 11.14
C SER A 539 24.41 5.37 11.27
N ASP A 540 25.09 5.34 12.43
CA ASP A 540 26.32 6.13 12.64
C ASP A 540 27.53 5.55 11.91
N GLN A 541 27.70 4.22 11.91
CA GLN A 541 28.86 3.54 11.33
C GLN A 541 28.76 3.42 9.82
N PHE A 542 27.59 3.03 9.27
CA PHE A 542 27.41 2.83 7.83
C PHE A 542 26.83 4.08 7.17
N LEU A 543 25.57 4.11 6.86
CA LEU A 543 24.93 5.20 6.14
C LEU A 543 23.59 5.52 6.78
N LEU A 544 23.35 6.78 7.15
CA LEU A 544 22.04 7.25 7.57
C LEU A 544 21.22 7.63 6.33
N LEU A 545 20.12 6.91 6.08
CA LEU A 545 19.14 7.31 5.11
C LEU A 545 18.17 8.30 5.77
N ASP A 546 18.38 9.58 5.48
CA ASP A 546 17.65 10.69 6.10
C ASP A 546 16.33 11.01 5.39
N ASN A 547 16.11 10.41 4.23
CA ASN A 547 14.97 10.70 3.35
C ASN A 547 14.50 9.42 2.65
N PHE A 548 14.11 8.42 3.47
CA PHE A 548 13.60 7.13 3.03
C PHE A 548 12.13 6.98 3.42
N TYR A 549 11.32 6.40 2.53
CA TYR A 549 9.87 6.35 2.65
C TYR A 549 9.32 4.93 2.50
N ALA A 550 8.43 4.54 3.41
CA ALA A 550 7.48 3.46 3.18
C ALA A 550 6.48 3.90 2.10
N SER A 551 6.03 2.98 1.28
CA SER A 551 5.06 3.26 0.22
C SER A 551 3.63 2.99 0.67
N GLY A 552 3.45 2.14 1.70
CA GLY A 552 2.19 1.83 2.36
C GLY A 552 1.97 2.62 3.65
N LYS A 553 0.75 2.55 4.19
CA LYS A 553 0.31 3.17 5.45
C LYS A 553 0.07 2.15 6.55
N CYS A 554 -0.09 0.89 6.19
CA CYS A 554 -0.33 -0.25 7.09
C CYS A 554 0.26 -1.52 6.48
N SER A 555 0.44 -2.60 7.27
CA SER A 555 1.15 -3.82 6.83
C SER A 555 0.50 -4.53 5.65
N ALA A 556 -0.83 -4.41 5.46
CA ALA A 556 -1.49 -4.95 4.27
C ALA A 556 -0.96 -4.35 2.96
N GLU A 557 -0.56 -3.08 2.97
CA GLU A 557 0.13 -2.43 1.86
C GLU A 557 1.64 -2.66 1.93
N GLY A 558 2.22 -2.53 3.13
CA GLY A 558 3.65 -2.51 3.37
C GLY A 558 4.35 -3.76 2.86
N HIS A 559 3.87 -4.95 3.20
CA HIS A 559 4.43 -6.21 2.71
C HIS A 559 4.30 -6.39 1.19
N GLN A 560 3.23 -5.86 0.56
CA GLN A 560 3.12 -5.87 -0.90
C GLN A 560 4.15 -4.90 -1.55
N TRP A 561 4.31 -3.71 -0.98
CA TRP A 561 5.30 -2.75 -1.47
C TRP A 561 6.74 -3.25 -1.29
N THR A 562 7.05 -3.93 -0.18
CA THR A 562 8.38 -4.50 0.05
C THR A 562 8.66 -5.71 -0.82
N ASP A 563 7.70 -6.60 -1.01
CA ASP A 563 7.89 -7.89 -1.65
C ASP A 563 7.58 -7.89 -3.15
N ALA A 564 6.60 -7.08 -3.59
CA ALA A 564 6.17 -6.99 -4.97
C ALA A 564 6.40 -5.61 -5.62
N SER A 565 6.80 -4.59 -4.85
CA SER A 565 6.93 -3.19 -5.30
C SER A 565 5.63 -2.56 -5.80
N ILE A 566 4.48 -3.15 -5.56
CA ILE A 566 3.17 -2.67 -5.99
C ILE A 566 2.08 -3.29 -5.13
N VAL A 567 0.95 -2.61 -5.00
CA VAL A 567 -0.29 -3.18 -4.44
C VAL A 567 -1.31 -3.42 -5.55
N THR A 568 -2.19 -4.41 -5.35
CA THR A 568 -3.33 -4.63 -6.25
C THR A 568 -4.44 -3.61 -5.99
N ASP A 569 -5.32 -3.40 -6.95
CA ASP A 569 -6.51 -2.58 -6.80
C ASP A 569 -7.41 -3.04 -5.63
N TYR A 570 -7.43 -4.34 -5.38
CA TYR A 570 -8.13 -4.91 -4.23
C TYR A 570 -7.62 -4.34 -2.89
N ILE A 571 -6.31 -4.28 -2.71
CA ILE A 571 -5.70 -3.71 -1.50
C ILE A 571 -6.03 -2.22 -1.39
N GLU A 572 -5.87 -1.45 -2.45
CA GLU A 572 -6.19 -0.03 -2.44
C GLU A 572 -7.63 0.24 -1.99
N LYS A 573 -8.59 -0.55 -2.47
CA LYS A 573 -10.00 -0.40 -2.10
C LYS A 573 -10.31 -0.95 -0.71
N ASP A 574 -9.83 -2.14 -0.36
CA ASP A 574 -10.21 -2.85 0.86
C ASP A 574 -9.57 -2.23 2.10
N VAL A 575 -8.30 -1.90 2.03
CA VAL A 575 -7.56 -1.24 3.12
C VAL A 575 -8.18 0.13 3.43
N ARG A 576 -8.54 0.89 2.42
CA ARG A 576 -9.17 2.20 2.61
C ARG A 576 -10.54 2.10 3.25
N ALA A 577 -11.26 1.03 3.00
CA ALA A 577 -12.59 0.81 3.58
C ALA A 577 -12.56 0.00 4.89
N TRP A 578 -11.65 -0.97 5.03
CA TRP A 578 -11.55 -1.90 6.17
C TRP A 578 -12.85 -2.63 6.53
N ILE A 579 -13.69 -2.83 5.54
CA ILE A 579 -15.04 -3.37 5.75
C ILE A 579 -15.12 -4.88 5.60
N ARG A 580 -14.12 -5.52 4.99
CA ARG A 580 -14.09 -6.98 4.80
C ARG A 580 -13.41 -7.68 5.95
N SER A 581 -12.13 -7.72 5.87
CA SER A 581 -11.14 -8.18 6.81
C SER A 581 -9.85 -7.51 6.41
N TYR A 582 -8.93 -7.46 7.31
CA TYR A 582 -7.61 -6.95 6.97
C TYR A 582 -6.98 -7.86 5.91
N PRO A 583 -6.68 -7.38 4.69
CA PRO A 583 -6.15 -8.22 3.61
C PRO A 583 -4.70 -8.57 3.91
N HIS A 584 -4.45 -9.82 4.28
CA HIS A 584 -3.13 -10.28 4.63
C HIS A 584 -2.59 -11.25 3.58
N VAL A 585 -1.29 -11.15 3.29
CA VAL A 585 -0.60 -11.92 2.25
C VAL A 585 -0.75 -13.44 2.39
N GLN A 586 -1.07 -13.94 3.58
CA GLN A 586 -1.16 -15.39 3.83
C GLN A 586 -2.59 -15.94 3.77
N GLU A 587 -3.59 -15.10 3.82
CA GLU A 587 -4.98 -15.52 4.00
C GLU A 587 -5.90 -15.15 2.84
N ASP A 588 -5.45 -14.27 1.94
CA ASP A 588 -6.28 -13.71 0.89
C ASP A 588 -5.56 -13.65 -0.47
N ALA A 589 -5.96 -14.53 -1.39
CA ALA A 589 -5.36 -14.60 -2.73
C ALA A 589 -5.57 -13.36 -3.61
N LEU A 590 -6.50 -12.47 -3.25
CA LEU A 590 -6.76 -11.22 -3.98
C LEU A 590 -5.66 -10.18 -3.77
N VAL A 591 -4.85 -10.32 -2.72
CA VAL A 591 -3.75 -9.38 -2.47
C VAL A 591 -2.55 -9.62 -3.39
N TYR A 592 -2.42 -10.80 -4.02
CA TYR A 592 -1.23 -11.18 -4.77
C TYR A 592 -1.20 -10.54 -6.15
N ALA A 593 -0.10 -9.84 -6.44
CA ALA A 593 0.13 -9.29 -7.76
C ALA A 593 0.30 -10.42 -8.79
N PRO A 594 -0.27 -10.31 -10.00
CA PRO A 594 -0.10 -11.32 -11.06
C PRO A 594 1.35 -11.56 -11.45
N THR A 595 2.22 -10.60 -11.23
CA THR A 595 3.66 -10.69 -11.51
C THR A 595 4.44 -11.47 -10.45
N GLY A 596 3.82 -11.80 -9.32
CA GLY A 596 4.44 -12.45 -8.17
C GLY A 596 5.30 -11.49 -7.35
N PHE A 597 6.12 -12.07 -6.49
CA PHE A 597 7.00 -11.39 -5.54
C PHE A 597 8.47 -11.44 -6.00
N ILE A 598 9.34 -10.71 -5.31
CA ILE A 598 10.77 -10.67 -5.61
C ILE A 598 11.43 -12.06 -5.56
N TRP A 599 10.98 -12.94 -4.70
CA TRP A 599 11.46 -14.33 -4.67
C TRP A 599 11.04 -15.15 -5.89
N ASP A 600 9.81 -14.93 -6.42
CA ASP A 600 9.35 -15.58 -7.65
C ASP A 600 10.18 -15.11 -8.85
N ASN A 601 10.46 -13.80 -8.92
CA ASN A 601 11.33 -13.21 -9.92
C ASN A 601 12.74 -13.81 -9.84
N ALA A 602 13.32 -13.89 -8.65
CA ALA A 602 14.65 -14.48 -8.43
C ALA A 602 14.71 -15.96 -8.82
N LEU A 603 13.75 -16.78 -8.36
CA LEU A 603 13.65 -18.20 -8.71
C LEU A 603 13.52 -18.43 -10.22
N LYS A 604 12.65 -17.64 -10.88
CA LYS A 604 12.44 -17.69 -12.33
C LYS A 604 13.72 -17.42 -13.12
N HIS A 605 14.63 -16.62 -12.55
CA HIS A 605 15.92 -16.29 -13.16
C HIS A 605 17.09 -17.13 -12.60
N GLY A 606 16.78 -18.26 -11.98
CA GLY A 606 17.77 -19.27 -11.55
C GLY A 606 18.59 -18.88 -10.33
N LYS A 607 18.08 -17.96 -9.47
CA LYS A 607 18.73 -17.58 -8.23
C LYS A 607 18.32 -18.51 -7.10
N ASN A 608 19.25 -18.78 -6.17
CA ASN A 608 18.94 -19.46 -4.94
C ASN A 608 18.34 -18.46 -3.94
N VAL A 609 17.16 -18.81 -3.41
CA VAL A 609 16.40 -17.95 -2.50
C VAL A 609 16.17 -18.66 -1.18
N ARG A 610 16.18 -17.90 -0.07
CA ARG A 610 15.81 -18.38 1.26
C ARG A 610 14.92 -17.36 1.96
N ILE A 611 13.79 -17.79 2.50
CA ILE A 611 12.88 -16.94 3.27
C ILE A 611 12.98 -17.28 4.75
N TYR A 612 13.12 -16.25 5.57
CA TYR A 612 13.19 -16.31 7.02
C TYR A 612 11.99 -15.58 7.62
N GLY A 613 10.88 -16.30 7.72
CA GLY A 613 9.68 -15.83 8.43
C GLY A 613 8.72 -14.95 7.63
N GLU A 614 9.13 -14.38 6.51
CA GLU A 614 8.23 -13.65 5.61
C GLU A 614 7.24 -14.59 4.94
N ALA A 615 6.03 -14.09 4.64
CA ALA A 615 4.96 -14.82 3.94
C ALA A 615 4.62 -16.21 4.56
N SER A 616 4.73 -16.33 5.86
CA SER A 616 4.48 -17.59 6.59
C SER A 616 4.10 -17.36 8.05
N THR A 617 3.43 -18.34 8.67
CA THR A 617 3.03 -18.29 10.09
C THR A 617 3.51 -19.54 10.81
N PRO A 618 3.90 -19.46 12.13
CA PRO A 618 4.32 -20.60 12.91
C PRO A 618 3.15 -21.26 13.63
N GLU A 619 3.05 -22.58 13.53
CA GLU A 619 2.22 -23.41 14.40
C GLU A 619 3.07 -23.98 15.53
N TYR A 620 2.66 -23.77 16.79
CA TYR A 620 3.30 -24.27 17.99
C TYR A 620 2.29 -24.45 19.14
N ASP A 621 2.68 -25.13 20.24
CA ASP A 621 1.79 -25.28 21.40
C ASP A 621 1.48 -23.91 22.03
N LYS A 622 0.23 -23.48 21.93
CA LYS A 622 -0.26 -22.20 22.44
C LYS A 622 -0.17 -22.00 23.96
N LYS A 623 0.26 -23.02 24.71
CA LYS A 623 0.64 -22.89 26.14
C LYS A 623 1.95 -22.13 26.32
N HIS A 624 2.79 -22.08 25.30
CA HIS A 624 4.00 -21.26 25.33
C HIS A 624 3.64 -19.78 25.44
N THR A 625 4.29 -19.08 26.36
CA THR A 625 4.23 -17.63 26.53
C THR A 625 5.59 -17.04 26.17
N TRP A 626 5.65 -15.75 25.94
CA TRP A 626 6.94 -15.05 25.76
C TRP A 626 7.96 -15.49 26.84
N THR A 627 7.56 -15.40 28.11
CA THR A 627 8.45 -15.76 29.23
C THR A 627 8.96 -17.20 29.12
N SER A 628 8.10 -18.16 28.79
CA SER A 628 8.53 -19.56 28.69
C SER A 628 9.48 -19.80 27.51
N ILE A 629 9.19 -19.17 26.33
CA ILE A 629 10.05 -19.26 25.15
C ILE A 629 11.41 -18.59 25.42
N TYR A 630 11.39 -17.39 26.01
CA TYR A 630 12.62 -16.64 26.33
C TYR A 630 13.50 -17.35 27.37
N GLN A 631 12.89 -17.94 28.40
CA GLN A 631 13.63 -18.72 29.40
C GLN A 631 14.24 -20.02 28.78
N GLY A 632 13.50 -20.66 27.87
CA GLY A 632 14.03 -21.78 27.09
C GLY A 632 15.22 -21.34 26.19
N PHE A 633 15.06 -20.22 25.49
CA PHE A 633 16.13 -19.62 24.69
C PHE A 633 17.42 -19.37 25.50
N LEU A 634 17.31 -18.76 26.70
CA LEU A 634 18.46 -18.53 27.58
C LEU A 634 19.17 -19.81 28.05
N LYS A 635 18.43 -20.93 28.09
CA LYS A 635 18.97 -22.26 28.46
C LYS A 635 19.42 -23.10 27.26
N ASN A 636 19.33 -22.53 26.04
CA ASN A 636 19.53 -23.25 24.78
C ASN A 636 18.58 -24.47 24.61
N GLU A 637 17.36 -24.38 25.16
CA GLU A 637 16.32 -25.38 24.93
C GLU A 637 15.74 -25.17 23.53
N LYS A 638 15.42 -26.29 22.84
CA LYS A 638 14.84 -26.25 21.52
C LYS A 638 13.38 -25.80 21.60
N PHE A 639 13.03 -24.79 20.82
CA PHE A 639 11.64 -24.38 20.61
C PHE A 639 11.05 -25.13 19.41
N GLU A 640 9.97 -25.88 19.64
CA GLU A 640 9.34 -26.71 18.61
C GLU A 640 8.20 -25.93 17.95
N PHE A 641 8.28 -25.77 16.63
CA PHE A 641 7.29 -25.14 15.79
C PHE A 641 7.35 -25.70 14.37
N ILE A 642 6.31 -25.43 13.57
CA ILE A 642 6.24 -25.72 12.14
C ILE A 642 5.75 -24.46 11.43
N ASN A 643 6.51 -23.96 10.46
CA ASN A 643 6.06 -22.84 9.63
C ASN A 643 5.11 -23.32 8.54
N HIS A 644 4.04 -22.57 8.31
CA HIS A 644 3.06 -22.77 7.27
C HIS A 644 2.98 -21.56 6.35
N THR A 645 2.75 -21.80 5.07
CA THR A 645 2.49 -20.76 4.08
C THR A 645 1.41 -21.24 3.11
N THR A 646 0.57 -20.34 2.64
CA THR A 646 -0.40 -20.59 1.57
C THR A 646 0.19 -20.29 0.19
N ILE A 647 1.36 -19.64 0.15
CA ILE A 647 2.08 -19.28 -1.07
C ILE A 647 2.97 -20.44 -1.49
N LYS A 648 2.49 -21.23 -2.42
CA LYS A 648 3.12 -22.49 -2.83
C LYS A 648 4.61 -22.39 -3.21
N PRO A 649 5.08 -21.39 -3.95
CA PRO A 649 6.50 -21.22 -4.23
C PRO A 649 7.36 -21.04 -2.97
N VAL A 650 6.82 -20.48 -1.89
CA VAL A 650 7.53 -20.22 -0.63
C VAL A 650 7.82 -21.50 0.14
N GLU A 651 6.96 -22.53 0.07
CA GLU A 651 7.13 -23.78 0.82
C GLU A 651 8.53 -24.38 0.68
N ALA A 652 9.10 -24.38 -0.52
CA ALA A 652 10.39 -25.00 -0.82
C ALA A 652 11.61 -24.19 -0.36
N ILE A 653 11.45 -22.89 -0.14
CA ILE A 653 12.52 -21.95 0.17
C ILE A 653 12.42 -21.37 1.59
N LEU A 654 11.36 -21.72 2.32
CA LEU A 654 11.14 -21.27 3.70
C LEU A 654 12.12 -21.95 4.66
N SER A 655 12.73 -21.18 5.57
CA SER A 655 13.58 -21.74 6.63
C SER A 655 12.73 -22.55 7.63
N PRO A 656 13.06 -23.83 7.86
CA PRO A 656 12.33 -24.64 8.85
C PRO A 656 12.80 -24.38 10.29
N THR A 657 13.86 -23.59 10.47
CA THR A 657 14.49 -23.35 11.78
C THR A 657 14.27 -21.92 12.28
N TYR A 658 13.82 -21.04 11.41
CA TYR A 658 13.51 -19.65 11.73
C TYR A 658 12.01 -19.50 11.96
N PRO A 659 11.54 -19.21 13.20
CA PRO A 659 10.12 -19.07 13.46
C PRO A 659 9.57 -17.82 12.78
N SER A 660 8.50 -18.01 12.04
CA SER A 660 7.82 -16.96 11.28
C SER A 660 7.14 -15.92 12.18
N TYR A 661 6.47 -14.95 11.56
CA TYR A 661 5.68 -13.95 12.27
C TYR A 661 4.56 -14.59 13.09
N ASP A 662 4.33 -14.10 14.31
CA ASP A 662 3.29 -14.57 15.21
C ASP A 662 2.65 -13.41 16.01
N ASP A 663 1.79 -13.73 16.96
CA ASP A 663 1.13 -12.80 17.87
C ASP A 663 2.05 -12.21 18.97
N HIS A 664 3.29 -11.86 18.63
CA HIS A 664 4.32 -11.25 19.49
C HIS A 664 4.80 -12.11 20.66
N ARG A 665 4.68 -13.43 20.60
CA ARG A 665 5.14 -14.34 21.67
C ARG A 665 6.53 -14.87 21.45
N ILE A 666 7.06 -14.83 20.23
CA ILE A 666 8.38 -15.34 19.88
C ILE A 666 9.39 -14.20 19.86
N PRO A 667 10.47 -14.26 20.67
CA PRO A 667 11.53 -13.25 20.65
C PRO A 667 12.27 -13.19 19.32
N ASP A 668 12.60 -11.97 18.83
CA ASP A 668 13.45 -11.75 17.67
C ASP A 668 14.89 -12.22 17.93
N ALA A 669 15.36 -12.17 19.18
CA ALA A 669 16.65 -12.75 19.57
C ALA A 669 16.73 -14.27 19.26
N LEU A 670 15.62 -15.00 19.39
CA LEU A 670 15.54 -16.40 18.98
C LEU A 670 15.59 -16.56 17.46
N ARG A 671 14.89 -15.67 16.72
CA ARG A 671 14.95 -15.58 15.25
C ARG A 671 16.38 -15.32 14.77
N ALA A 672 17.06 -14.35 15.38
CA ALA A 672 18.46 -14.06 15.08
C ALA A 672 19.38 -15.25 15.33
N GLN A 673 19.21 -15.98 16.45
CA GLN A 673 19.98 -17.19 16.74
C GLN A 673 19.78 -18.26 15.66
N ALA A 674 18.54 -18.47 15.20
CA ALA A 674 18.23 -19.45 14.15
C ALA A 674 18.95 -19.10 12.84
N PHE A 675 18.88 -17.84 12.40
CA PHE A 675 19.62 -17.36 11.23
C PHE A 675 21.12 -17.52 11.37
N ILE A 676 21.69 -17.12 12.51
CA ILE A 676 23.14 -17.22 12.79
C ILE A 676 23.60 -18.68 12.75
N GLN A 677 22.79 -19.61 13.23
CA GLN A 677 23.11 -21.03 13.16
C GLN A 677 23.07 -21.56 11.71
N GLU A 678 22.10 -21.13 10.91
CA GLU A 678 22.02 -21.48 9.50
C GLU A 678 23.20 -20.88 8.70
N LEU A 679 23.58 -19.62 8.97
CA LEU A 679 24.76 -18.97 8.41
C LEU A 679 26.05 -19.77 8.70
N LYS A 680 26.23 -20.22 9.95
CA LYS A 680 27.38 -21.07 10.31
C LYS A 680 27.39 -22.39 9.56
N ASN A 681 26.23 -22.97 9.28
CA ASN A 681 26.16 -24.18 8.47
C ASN A 681 26.63 -23.90 7.03
N TYR A 682 26.24 -22.77 6.42
CA TYR A 682 26.73 -22.36 5.10
C TYR A 682 28.26 -22.10 5.11
N GLU A 683 28.80 -21.55 6.20
CA GLU A 683 30.27 -21.34 6.33
C GLU A 683 31.08 -22.65 6.32
N GLN A 684 30.47 -23.75 6.79
CA GLN A 684 31.11 -25.09 6.84
C GLN A 684 31.00 -25.84 5.52
N MET A 685 30.15 -25.41 4.59
CA MET A 685 29.98 -26.05 3.28
C MET A 685 31.14 -25.71 2.33
N ASP A 686 31.47 -26.65 1.44
CA ASP A 686 32.41 -26.40 0.38
C ASP A 686 31.88 -25.41 -0.64
N GLY A 687 32.71 -24.50 -1.09
CA GLY A 687 32.32 -23.47 -2.05
C GLY A 687 31.43 -22.37 -1.45
N ASP A 688 30.74 -21.67 -2.30
CA ASP A 688 29.80 -20.61 -1.95
C ASP A 688 28.37 -21.13 -2.11
N GLN A 689 27.73 -21.52 -0.99
CA GLN A 689 26.40 -22.10 -0.95
C GLN A 689 25.38 -21.16 -0.26
N LEU A 690 25.83 -19.95 0.15
CA LEU A 690 24.90 -18.98 0.73
C LEU A 690 23.89 -18.54 -0.34
N PRO A 691 22.60 -18.45 -0.05
CA PRO A 691 21.61 -17.99 -1.03
C PRO A 691 21.93 -16.60 -1.60
N GLU A 692 21.61 -16.40 -2.87
CA GLU A 692 21.81 -15.11 -3.53
C GLU A 692 20.80 -14.06 -3.04
N LEU A 693 19.57 -14.48 -2.68
CA LEU A 693 18.55 -13.64 -2.06
C LEU A 693 18.05 -14.29 -0.77
N MET A 694 18.09 -13.53 0.31
CA MET A 694 17.53 -13.89 1.61
C MET A 694 16.53 -12.80 2.02
N VAL A 695 15.27 -13.16 2.22
CA VAL A 695 14.20 -12.27 2.69
C VAL A 695 13.85 -12.65 4.13
N MET A 696 13.83 -11.65 5.02
CA MET A 696 13.75 -11.91 6.47
C MET A 696 12.78 -10.94 7.14
N ALA A 697 11.83 -11.47 7.93
CA ALA A 697 10.98 -10.70 8.82
C ALA A 697 11.58 -10.59 10.24
N LEU A 698 11.61 -9.37 10.80
CA LEU A 698 11.92 -9.08 12.20
C LEU A 698 10.79 -8.22 12.80
N PRO A 699 9.70 -8.85 13.32
CA PRO A 699 8.42 -8.14 13.53
C PRO A 699 8.20 -7.55 14.94
N ASN A 700 9.08 -7.78 15.93
CA ASN A 700 8.73 -7.45 17.32
C ASN A 700 8.75 -5.96 17.66
N ASP A 701 9.24 -5.10 16.80
CA ASP A 701 9.13 -3.64 17.00
C ASP A 701 7.70 -3.10 16.79
N HIS A 702 6.80 -3.87 16.16
CA HIS A 702 5.36 -3.59 16.19
C HIS A 702 4.84 -3.47 17.62
N THR A 703 5.23 -4.35 18.50
CA THR A 703 4.81 -4.48 19.91
C THR A 703 3.35 -4.89 20.13
N GLY A 704 3.06 -5.47 21.29
CA GLY A 704 1.68 -5.76 21.73
C GLY A 704 1.11 -4.70 22.68
N GLY A 705 1.62 -3.46 22.65
CA GLY A 705 1.18 -2.39 23.54
C GLY A 705 1.41 -2.71 25.03
N THR A 706 0.45 -2.34 25.89
CA THR A 706 0.52 -2.60 27.32
C THR A 706 -0.22 -3.88 27.74
N ARG A 707 -0.40 -4.83 26.82
CA ARG A 707 -1.11 -6.10 27.05
C ARG A 707 -0.39 -6.96 28.11
N PRO A 708 -1.06 -7.35 29.21
CA PRO A 708 -0.50 -8.26 30.20
C PRO A 708 -0.11 -9.61 29.61
N GLY A 709 1.05 -10.13 30.03
CA GLY A 709 1.58 -11.40 29.51
C GLY A 709 2.54 -11.26 28.32
N LEU A 710 2.63 -10.07 27.73
CA LEU A 710 3.66 -9.67 26.77
C LEU A 710 4.68 -8.74 27.43
N PRO A 711 5.90 -8.63 26.88
CA PRO A 711 6.86 -7.62 27.33
C PRO A 711 6.35 -6.20 27.12
N THR A 712 6.95 -5.24 27.82
CA THR A 712 6.67 -3.82 27.56
C THR A 712 7.07 -3.43 26.15
N PRO A 713 6.44 -2.41 25.54
CA PRO A 713 6.81 -1.95 24.19
C PRO A 713 8.31 -1.69 24.04
N ARG A 714 8.96 -1.06 25.04
CA ARG A 714 10.40 -0.82 24.99
C ARG A 714 11.25 -2.09 25.05
N ALA A 715 10.78 -3.14 25.71
CA ALA A 715 11.49 -4.42 25.77
C ALA A 715 11.37 -5.17 24.42
N MET A 716 10.21 -5.10 23.77
CA MET A 716 10.01 -5.73 22.46
C MET A 716 10.83 -5.01 21.36
N VAL A 717 10.85 -3.69 21.36
CA VAL A 717 11.70 -2.91 20.43
C VAL A 717 13.19 -3.15 20.72
N ALA A 718 13.59 -3.30 21.98
CA ALA A 718 14.97 -3.63 22.33
C ALA A 718 15.38 -5.05 21.94
N ASP A 719 14.44 -6.00 21.94
CA ASP A 719 14.63 -7.36 21.44
C ASP A 719 14.88 -7.36 19.93
N ASN A 720 14.05 -6.64 19.15
CA ASN A 720 14.20 -6.43 17.72
C ASN A 720 15.55 -5.77 17.39
N ASP A 721 15.92 -4.68 18.07
CA ASP A 721 17.19 -4.00 17.89
C ASP A 721 18.42 -4.87 18.20
N LEU A 722 18.35 -5.67 19.25
CA LEU A 722 19.40 -6.63 19.61
C LEU A 722 19.56 -7.69 18.53
N ALA A 723 18.44 -8.25 18.06
CA ALA A 723 18.40 -9.26 17.01
C ALA A 723 19.05 -8.74 15.73
N LEU A 724 18.68 -7.52 15.30
CA LEU A 724 19.29 -6.84 14.17
C LEU A 724 20.81 -6.72 14.34
N GLY A 725 21.25 -6.21 15.50
CA GLY A 725 22.67 -6.08 15.78
C GLY A 725 23.43 -7.40 15.68
N GLN A 726 22.87 -8.49 16.22
CA GLN A 726 23.46 -9.83 16.20
C GLN A 726 23.55 -10.42 14.78
N ILE A 727 22.54 -10.21 13.95
CA ILE A 727 22.52 -10.64 12.55
C ILE A 727 23.65 -9.92 11.77
N ILE A 728 23.74 -8.59 11.90
CA ILE A 728 24.77 -7.79 11.21
C ILE A 728 26.18 -8.15 11.73
N GLU A 729 26.35 -8.38 13.01
CA GLU A 729 27.63 -8.84 13.56
C GLU A 729 28.04 -10.19 12.95
N ALA A 730 27.14 -11.16 12.89
CA ALA A 730 27.40 -12.49 12.35
C ALA A 730 27.76 -12.41 10.85
N LEU A 731 26.97 -11.67 10.05
CA LEU A 731 27.26 -11.46 8.64
C LEU A 731 28.60 -10.76 8.42
N SER A 732 28.87 -9.69 9.16
CA SER A 732 30.11 -8.91 9.00
C SER A 732 31.39 -9.65 9.43
N LYS A 733 31.26 -10.70 10.23
CA LYS A 733 32.35 -11.61 10.61
C LYS A 733 32.45 -12.84 9.71
N SER A 734 31.46 -13.10 8.87
CA SER A 734 31.44 -14.29 8.00
C SER A 734 32.37 -14.15 6.81
N ARG A 735 32.78 -15.29 6.22
CA ARG A 735 33.56 -15.33 4.97
C ARG A 735 32.82 -14.73 3.76
N PHE A 736 31.52 -14.53 3.87
CA PHE A 736 30.66 -13.99 2.81
C PHE A 736 30.59 -12.46 2.82
N TRP A 737 31.02 -11.80 3.90
CA TRP A 737 30.85 -10.36 4.10
C TRP A 737 31.32 -9.51 2.93
N GLN A 738 32.46 -9.84 2.34
CA GLN A 738 33.03 -9.09 1.22
C GLN A 738 32.09 -8.95 0.03
N ASN A 739 31.17 -9.89 -0.16
CA ASN A 739 30.25 -9.94 -1.31
C ASN A 739 28.77 -9.86 -0.87
N THR A 740 28.49 -9.41 0.36
CA THR A 740 27.14 -9.30 0.91
C THR A 740 26.72 -7.85 1.08
N VAL A 741 25.47 -7.57 0.75
CA VAL A 741 24.77 -6.33 1.10
C VAL A 741 23.50 -6.66 1.87
N VAL A 742 23.21 -5.87 2.90
CA VAL A 742 21.97 -5.95 3.68
C VAL A 742 21.14 -4.70 3.45
N PHE A 743 19.91 -4.87 3.03
CA PHE A 743 18.89 -3.83 2.97
C PHE A 743 17.91 -4.03 4.11
N ILE A 744 17.53 -2.98 4.79
CA ILE A 744 16.60 -2.99 5.92
C ILE A 744 15.56 -1.92 5.67
N THR A 745 14.29 -2.25 5.86
CA THR A 745 13.16 -1.31 5.81
C THR A 745 12.13 -1.68 6.87
N GLU A 746 11.38 -0.71 7.35
CA GLU A 746 10.06 -0.97 7.93
C GLU A 746 9.10 -1.24 6.78
N ASP A 747 8.06 -2.04 6.98
CA ASP A 747 7.03 -2.30 5.98
C ASP A 747 6.14 -1.06 5.74
N ASP A 748 5.73 -0.39 6.82
CA ASP A 748 4.93 0.85 6.79
C ASP A 748 5.23 1.78 7.97
N SER A 749 4.48 2.88 8.07
CA SER A 749 4.57 3.86 9.17
C SER A 749 3.47 3.75 10.22
N GLN A 750 2.46 2.91 10.01
CA GLN A 750 1.28 2.63 10.85
C GLN A 750 0.76 3.86 11.62
N SER A 751 0.43 4.92 10.91
CA SER A 751 -0.10 6.12 11.56
C SER A 751 0.81 6.72 12.64
N GLY A 752 2.08 6.34 12.68
CA GLY A 752 3.10 7.02 13.46
C GLY A 752 3.29 8.46 12.97
N TRP A 753 3.95 9.26 13.74
CA TRP A 753 4.19 10.67 13.40
C TRP A 753 5.65 10.91 13.04
N ASP A 754 5.82 11.80 12.06
CA ASP A 754 7.12 12.28 11.59
C ASP A 754 7.00 13.74 11.15
N HIS A 755 8.05 14.55 11.36
CA HIS A 755 7.96 15.99 11.08
C HIS A 755 8.18 16.35 9.60
N VAL A 756 8.58 15.38 8.77
CA VAL A 756 8.82 15.58 7.32
C VAL A 756 7.67 15.04 6.47
N SER A 757 7.21 13.82 6.77
CA SER A 757 6.16 13.14 6.00
C SER A 757 5.54 12.00 6.77
N ALA A 758 4.24 11.77 6.56
CA ALA A 758 3.51 10.62 7.11
C ALA A 758 4.09 9.25 6.70
N TYR A 759 4.90 9.20 5.67
CA TYR A 759 5.46 7.96 5.09
C TYR A 759 6.96 7.80 5.37
N ARG A 760 7.61 8.78 6.00
CA ARG A 760 9.04 8.72 6.26
C ARG A 760 9.35 7.68 7.33
N THR A 761 10.21 6.73 6.99
CA THR A 761 10.52 5.59 7.84
C THR A 761 12.01 5.26 7.92
N VAL A 762 12.36 4.24 8.71
CA VAL A 762 13.73 3.78 8.86
C VAL A 762 14.10 2.89 7.66
N GLY A 763 15.14 3.29 6.94
CA GLY A 763 15.78 2.47 5.91
C GLY A 763 17.28 2.39 6.14
N MET A 764 17.91 1.25 5.79
CA MET A 764 19.36 1.09 5.93
C MET A 764 19.96 0.34 4.74
N VAL A 765 21.19 0.69 4.41
CA VAL A 765 22.05 -0.01 3.45
C VAL A 765 23.36 -0.34 4.13
N ILE A 766 23.58 -1.61 4.45
CA ILE A 766 24.71 -2.08 5.23
C ILE A 766 25.55 -3.04 4.39
N SER A 767 26.79 -2.67 4.11
CA SER A 767 27.73 -3.47 3.34
C SER A 767 29.17 -2.94 3.56
N PRO A 768 30.19 -3.70 3.15
CA PRO A 768 31.56 -3.18 3.10
C PRO A 768 31.72 -1.93 2.24
N TYR A 769 30.80 -1.72 1.30
CA TYR A 769 30.87 -0.59 0.36
C TYR A 769 29.90 0.54 0.69
N SER A 770 29.13 0.48 1.77
CA SER A 770 28.26 1.58 2.20
C SER A 770 29.10 2.83 2.51
N ARG A 771 28.54 4.01 2.24
CA ARG A 771 29.24 5.29 2.53
C ARG A 771 29.26 5.55 4.04
N THR A 772 30.34 5.12 4.68
CA THR A 772 30.50 5.18 6.14
C THR A 772 30.38 6.58 6.71
N GLY A 773 29.52 6.76 7.72
CA GLY A 773 29.36 8.00 8.47
C GLY A 773 28.66 9.14 7.73
N GLU A 774 28.22 8.93 6.49
CA GLU A 774 27.54 9.93 5.67
C GLU A 774 26.02 9.96 5.96
N VAL A 775 25.37 11.03 5.52
CA VAL A 775 23.90 11.20 5.54
C VAL A 775 23.41 11.28 4.10
N MET A 776 22.53 10.35 3.72
CA MET A 776 21.91 10.31 2.41
C MET A 776 20.58 11.04 2.44
N ARG A 777 20.48 12.10 1.63
CA ARG A 777 19.28 12.95 1.50
C ARG A 777 18.54 12.78 0.18
N THR A 778 18.98 11.90 -0.68
CA THR A 778 18.23 11.52 -1.85
C THR A 778 16.93 10.84 -1.39
N ASN A 779 15.82 11.25 -2.00
CA ASN A 779 14.54 10.59 -1.77
C ASN A 779 14.60 9.17 -2.33
N TYR A 780 14.47 8.20 -1.45
CA TYR A 780 14.37 6.78 -1.75
C TYR A 780 13.16 6.17 -1.04
N ASN A 781 12.69 5.07 -1.54
CA ASN A 781 11.53 4.35 -1.00
C ASN A 781 11.67 2.84 -1.24
N GLN A 782 10.68 2.07 -0.83
CA GLN A 782 10.68 0.61 -0.98
C GLN A 782 10.86 0.15 -2.44
N PRO A 783 10.14 0.67 -3.46
CA PRO A 783 10.44 0.36 -4.86
C PRO A 783 11.87 0.67 -5.29
N SER A 784 12.49 1.73 -4.76
CA SER A 784 13.91 2.03 -5.01
C SER A 784 14.83 0.96 -4.44
N MET A 785 14.50 0.42 -3.27
CA MET A 785 15.26 -0.66 -2.61
C MET A 785 15.11 -1.96 -3.38
N VAL A 786 13.89 -2.37 -3.73
CA VAL A 786 13.62 -3.56 -4.55
C VAL A 786 14.33 -3.46 -5.89
N ARG A 787 14.21 -2.32 -6.59
CA ARG A 787 14.91 -2.10 -7.86
C ARG A 787 16.42 -2.22 -7.74
N THR A 788 16.99 -1.80 -6.61
CA THR A 788 18.43 -1.94 -6.34
C THR A 788 18.82 -3.40 -6.16
N ILE A 789 18.01 -4.18 -5.45
CA ILE A 789 18.20 -5.63 -5.26
C ILE A 789 18.17 -6.34 -6.62
N GLU A 790 17.18 -6.05 -7.45
CA GLU A 790 17.06 -6.60 -8.80
C GLU A 790 18.30 -6.28 -9.65
N GLN A 791 18.75 -5.03 -9.62
CA GLN A 791 19.92 -4.59 -10.39
C GLN A 791 21.19 -5.32 -9.94
N ILE A 792 21.37 -5.52 -8.63
CA ILE A 792 22.50 -6.28 -8.05
C ILE A 792 22.47 -7.74 -8.50
N LEU A 793 21.31 -8.37 -8.44
CA LEU A 793 21.13 -9.78 -8.77
C LEU A 793 21.00 -10.05 -10.28
N GLY A 794 20.92 -8.98 -11.10
CA GLY A 794 20.75 -9.08 -12.56
C GLY A 794 19.33 -9.49 -12.97
N LEU A 795 18.33 -9.20 -12.17
CA LEU A 795 16.92 -9.50 -12.41
C LEU A 795 16.26 -8.37 -13.23
N PRO A 796 15.34 -8.68 -14.14
CA PRO A 796 14.47 -7.67 -14.73
C PRO A 796 13.46 -7.17 -13.69
N PRO A 797 12.88 -5.97 -13.85
CA PRO A 797 11.78 -5.52 -13.02
C PRO A 797 10.56 -6.44 -13.09
N MET A 798 9.77 -6.48 -12.01
CA MET A 798 8.53 -7.25 -11.92
C MET A 798 7.35 -6.50 -12.55
N ASN A 799 7.29 -5.18 -12.38
CA ASN A 799 6.16 -4.33 -12.78
C ASN A 799 6.60 -2.90 -13.13
N ILE A 800 5.66 -2.02 -13.43
CA ILE A 800 5.98 -0.64 -13.82
C ILE A 800 6.54 0.20 -12.66
N MET A 801 6.23 -0.14 -11.40
CA MET A 801 6.66 0.63 -10.24
C MET A 801 8.16 0.48 -9.98
N ASP A 802 8.67 -0.76 -9.93
CA ASP A 802 10.11 -1.01 -9.79
C ASP A 802 10.88 -0.69 -11.07
N ALA A 803 10.28 -0.91 -12.26
CA ALA A 803 10.89 -0.56 -13.56
C ALA A 803 11.22 0.94 -13.66
N THR A 804 10.39 1.80 -13.09
CA THR A 804 10.57 3.25 -13.10
C THR A 804 11.19 3.79 -11.80
N ALA A 805 11.45 2.93 -10.80
CA ALA A 805 12.10 3.34 -9.56
C ALA A 805 13.58 3.71 -9.77
N LYS A 806 14.09 4.59 -8.91
CA LYS A 806 15.50 5.01 -8.93
C LYS A 806 16.34 4.07 -8.07
N PRO A 807 17.31 3.32 -8.65
CA PRO A 807 18.23 2.52 -7.85
C PRO A 807 19.11 3.37 -6.94
N MET A 808 19.52 2.82 -5.80
CA MET A 808 20.23 3.50 -4.71
C MET A 808 21.75 3.59 -4.96
N PHE A 809 22.19 4.03 -6.16
CA PHE A 809 23.59 4.08 -6.56
C PHE A 809 24.50 4.88 -5.63
N ASP A 810 24.01 6.01 -5.12
CA ASP A 810 24.77 6.96 -4.32
C ASP A 810 24.92 6.54 -2.85
N CYS A 811 24.30 5.42 -2.45
CA CYS A 811 24.51 4.82 -1.14
C CYS A 811 25.87 4.11 -1.00
N PHE A 812 26.58 3.86 -2.10
CA PHE A 812 27.79 3.06 -2.13
C PHE A 812 29.04 3.86 -2.47
N GLY A 813 30.15 3.49 -1.83
CA GLY A 813 31.49 3.96 -2.13
C GLY A 813 32.24 3.05 -3.12
N LEU A 814 33.50 3.39 -3.44
CA LEU A 814 34.32 2.62 -4.36
C LEU A 814 35.24 1.63 -3.66
N GLN A 815 35.48 1.79 -2.38
CA GLN A 815 36.40 0.99 -1.59
C GLN A 815 35.68 0.27 -0.48
N ALA A 816 35.97 -1.02 -0.32
CA ALA A 816 35.41 -1.83 0.76
C ALA A 816 36.08 -1.50 2.10
N ASP A 817 35.26 -1.34 3.14
CA ASP A 817 35.68 -1.39 4.54
C ASP A 817 35.14 -2.72 5.12
N LEU A 818 36.05 -3.63 5.38
CA LEU A 818 35.74 -4.97 5.91
C LEU A 818 35.69 -5.01 7.44
N THR A 819 35.76 -3.86 8.12
CA THR A 819 35.65 -3.78 9.58
C THR A 819 34.33 -4.37 10.05
N PRO A 820 34.34 -5.43 10.89
CA PRO A 820 33.14 -6.05 11.37
C PRO A 820 32.33 -5.12 12.28
N TYR A 821 31.03 -5.24 12.23
CA TYR A 821 30.15 -4.65 13.24
C TYR A 821 30.28 -5.39 14.58
N GLN A 822 30.10 -4.67 15.68
CA GLN A 822 30.04 -5.22 17.02
C GLN A 822 28.70 -4.92 17.65
N THR A 823 27.93 -5.95 17.96
CA THR A 823 26.63 -5.82 18.62
C THR A 823 26.73 -5.05 19.95
N ILE A 824 25.88 -4.07 20.14
CA ILE A 824 25.72 -3.37 21.40
C ILE A 824 24.67 -4.11 22.22
N LYS A 825 25.05 -4.47 23.45
CA LYS A 825 24.12 -5.14 24.37
C LYS A 825 22.93 -4.22 24.68
N ASN A 826 21.73 -4.80 24.67
CA ASN A 826 20.51 -4.08 25.05
C ASN A 826 20.60 -3.51 26.48
N LEU A 827 20.09 -2.28 26.65
CA LEU A 827 20.04 -1.61 27.96
C LEU A 827 18.72 -1.92 28.70
N ILE A 828 17.69 -2.28 27.96
CA ILE A 828 16.37 -2.65 28.46
C ILE A 828 16.33 -4.18 28.60
N PRO A 829 15.92 -4.75 29.77
CA PRO A 829 15.74 -6.19 29.92
C PRO A 829 14.66 -6.70 28.96
N LEU A 830 14.97 -7.76 28.20
CA LEU A 830 14.03 -8.30 27.22
C LEU A 830 12.82 -8.99 27.87
N ASP A 831 12.96 -9.38 29.13
CA ASP A 831 11.91 -9.97 29.97
C ASP A 831 11.21 -8.94 30.89
N GLU A 832 11.33 -7.67 30.58
CA GLU A 832 10.53 -6.63 31.21
C GLU A 832 9.07 -6.74 30.77
N MET A 833 8.25 -7.37 31.62
CA MET A 833 6.85 -7.69 31.29
C MET A 833 5.88 -6.56 31.67
N ASN A 834 4.81 -6.42 30.88
CA ASN A 834 3.67 -5.61 31.26
C ASN A 834 3.04 -6.17 32.56
N PRO A 835 2.69 -5.31 33.52
CA PRO A 835 2.11 -5.75 34.80
C PRO A 835 0.73 -6.44 34.60
N PRO A 836 0.36 -7.42 35.45
CA PRO A 836 -0.98 -8.01 35.39
C PRO A 836 -2.05 -6.97 35.78
N LEU A 837 -3.26 -7.10 35.23
CA LEU A 837 -4.36 -6.13 35.47
C LEU A 837 -4.59 -5.87 36.96
N SER A 838 -4.46 -6.89 37.83
CA SER A 838 -4.64 -6.78 39.28
C SER A 838 -3.66 -5.81 39.96
N ALA A 839 -2.51 -5.55 39.35
CA ALA A 839 -1.50 -4.61 39.85
C ALA A 839 -1.70 -3.17 39.35
N LEU A 840 -2.62 -2.96 38.39
CA LEU A 840 -2.83 -1.68 37.71
C LEU A 840 -4.03 -0.91 38.28
N LYS A 841 -4.00 0.43 38.14
CA LYS A 841 -5.09 1.34 38.50
C LYS A 841 -5.11 2.55 37.58
N GLY A 842 -6.29 3.19 37.44
CA GLY A 842 -6.46 4.43 36.67
C GLY A 842 -6.01 4.27 35.21
N THR A 843 -5.31 5.25 34.67
CA THR A 843 -4.87 5.28 33.25
C THR A 843 -4.07 4.04 32.84
N ALA A 844 -3.24 3.50 33.74
CA ALA A 844 -2.48 2.29 33.44
C ALA A 844 -3.37 1.06 33.23
N LEU A 845 -4.39 0.91 34.07
CA LEU A 845 -5.39 -0.16 33.91
C LEU A 845 -6.19 0.06 32.63
N HIS A 846 -6.65 1.27 32.38
CA HIS A 846 -7.40 1.61 31.17
C HIS A 846 -6.65 1.19 29.89
N PHE A 847 -5.39 1.59 29.69
CA PHE A 847 -4.64 1.25 28.50
C PHE A 847 -4.28 -0.25 28.40
N ALA A 848 -4.09 -0.91 29.54
CA ALA A 848 -3.89 -2.36 29.57
C ALA A 848 -5.17 -3.11 29.13
N GLU A 849 -6.35 -2.66 29.58
CA GLU A 849 -7.64 -3.19 29.14
C GLU A 849 -7.87 -2.92 27.65
N LYS A 850 -7.56 -1.70 27.19
CA LYS A 850 -7.64 -1.32 25.76
C LYS A 850 -6.74 -2.20 24.89
N SER A 851 -5.50 -2.49 25.31
CA SER A 851 -4.58 -3.38 24.58
C SER A 851 -5.08 -4.84 24.49
N MET A 852 -6.09 -5.21 25.27
CA MET A 852 -6.70 -6.55 25.26
C MET A 852 -8.02 -6.61 24.49
N GLU A 853 -8.47 -5.51 23.92
CA GLU A 853 -9.70 -5.51 23.11
C GLU A 853 -9.53 -6.41 21.88
N PRO A 854 -10.59 -7.13 21.45
CA PRO A 854 -10.52 -8.06 20.30
C PRO A 854 -10.02 -7.43 19.00
N GLN A 855 -10.15 -6.11 18.85
CA GLN A 855 -9.62 -5.40 17.69
C GLN A 855 -8.09 -5.49 17.56
N PHE A 856 -7.36 -5.72 18.67
CA PHE A 856 -5.90 -5.91 18.68
C PHE A 856 -5.47 -7.40 18.72
N ASP A 857 -6.38 -8.35 18.49
CA ASP A 857 -6.04 -9.76 18.38
C ASP A 857 -5.59 -10.18 16.96
N GLY A 858 -5.93 -9.36 15.95
CA GLY A 858 -5.46 -9.53 14.57
C GLY A 858 -4.30 -8.60 14.23
N ILE A 859 -3.58 -8.91 13.17
CA ILE A 859 -2.50 -8.07 12.64
C ILE A 859 -3.15 -6.76 12.17
N ASP A 860 -2.69 -5.63 12.68
CA ASP A 860 -3.11 -4.25 12.36
C ASP A 860 -4.62 -4.00 12.25
N SER A 861 -5.41 -4.84 12.89
CA SER A 861 -6.88 -4.77 12.81
C SER A 861 -7.50 -3.74 13.77
N GLY A 862 -6.69 -3.17 14.66
CA GLY A 862 -7.12 -2.24 15.69
C GLY A 862 -7.14 -0.77 15.24
N ASP A 863 -7.67 0.09 16.12
CA ASP A 863 -7.64 1.55 15.93
C ASP A 863 -6.21 2.07 16.18
N ASP A 864 -5.56 2.57 15.13
CA ASP A 864 -4.18 3.04 15.16
C ASP A 864 -3.97 4.25 16.08
N ASP A 865 -4.93 5.19 16.15
CA ASP A 865 -4.80 6.33 17.05
C ASP A 865 -4.84 5.88 18.52
N LEU A 866 -5.72 4.94 18.85
CA LEU A 866 -5.74 4.32 20.18
C LEU A 866 -4.42 3.58 20.46
N PHE A 867 -3.89 2.84 19.49
CA PHE A 867 -2.60 2.15 19.65
C PHE A 867 -1.44 3.14 19.86
N ASN A 868 -1.40 4.23 19.13
CA ASN A 868 -0.42 5.31 19.31
C ASN A 868 -0.54 5.96 20.70
N ARG A 869 -1.75 6.13 21.24
CA ARG A 869 -1.97 6.62 22.62
C ARG A 869 -1.47 5.63 23.67
N ILE A 870 -1.68 4.33 23.44
CA ILE A 870 -1.14 3.25 24.29
C ILE A 870 0.39 3.31 24.31
N LEU A 871 1.02 3.38 23.13
CA LEU A 871 2.48 3.47 23.00
C LEU A 871 3.04 4.73 23.65
N TRP A 872 2.41 5.89 23.40
CA TRP A 872 2.81 7.14 24.04
C TRP A 872 2.76 7.04 25.55
N TYR A 873 1.67 6.53 26.11
CA TYR A 873 1.55 6.33 27.53
C TYR A 873 2.62 5.38 28.08
N ALA A 874 2.84 4.25 27.42
CA ALA A 874 3.88 3.29 27.81
C ALA A 874 5.28 3.90 27.86
N MET A 875 5.59 4.84 26.93
CA MET A 875 6.91 5.41 26.77
C MET A 875 7.11 6.75 27.50
N LYS A 876 6.10 7.61 27.52
CA LYS A 876 6.15 8.96 28.12
C LYS A 876 5.42 9.05 29.46
N GLY A 877 4.77 7.97 29.92
CA GLY A 877 4.08 7.90 31.20
C GLY A 877 2.93 8.89 31.30
N LYS A 878 2.97 9.77 32.29
CA LYS A 878 1.90 10.76 32.57
C LYS A 878 1.90 11.97 31.61
N VAL A 879 2.82 12.03 30.64
CA VAL A 879 2.80 13.10 29.64
C VAL A 879 1.59 12.88 28.77
N ARG A 880 0.69 13.89 28.73
CA ARG A 880 -0.53 13.81 27.92
C ARG A 880 -0.18 13.61 26.45
N TYR A 881 -0.92 12.73 25.76
CA TYR A 881 -0.83 12.59 24.32
C TYR A 881 -1.17 13.91 23.64
N PRO A 882 -0.32 14.43 22.74
CA PRO A 882 -0.55 15.72 22.13
C PRO A 882 -1.78 15.70 21.21
N LYS A 883 -2.74 16.61 21.41
CA LYS A 883 -3.95 16.70 20.58
C LYS A 883 -3.67 16.78 19.07
N HIS A 884 -2.63 17.50 18.68
CA HIS A 884 -2.30 17.68 17.28
C HIS A 884 -1.77 16.39 16.61
N LEU A 885 -1.35 15.39 17.40
CA LEU A 885 -0.96 14.07 16.89
C LEU A 885 -2.16 13.11 16.74
N SER A 886 -3.31 13.45 17.33
CA SER A 886 -4.50 12.61 17.27
C SER A 886 -5.10 12.54 15.87
N GLY A 887 -5.53 11.34 15.47
CA GLY A 887 -6.27 11.11 14.23
C GLY A 887 -7.75 11.45 14.34
N LYS A 888 -8.33 11.38 15.55
CA LYS A 888 -9.73 11.69 15.84
C LYS A 888 -9.85 12.76 16.90
N ASP A 889 -10.97 13.52 16.91
CA ASP A 889 -11.28 14.52 17.94
C ASP A 889 -11.66 13.91 19.32
N GLU A 890 -11.40 12.65 19.56
CA GLU A 890 -11.74 11.98 20.80
C GLU A 890 -10.77 12.39 21.92
N ASP A 891 -11.13 13.48 22.53
CA ASP A 891 -10.62 13.93 23.83
C ASP A 891 -11.49 13.39 24.97
N GLU A 892 -11.34 12.15 25.35
CA GLU A 892 -11.84 11.73 26.65
C GLU A 892 -10.89 10.80 27.39
#